data_ce80f8fd39d47e62e68902c17551b64f
#
_entry.id   ce80f8fd39d47e62e68902c17551b64f
#
_cell.length_a   1.000
_cell.length_b   1.000
_cell.length_c   1.000
_cell.angle_alpha   90.00
_cell.angle_beta   90.00
_cell.angle_gamma   90.00
#
_symmetry.space_group_name_H-M   'P 1'
#
loop_
_entity.id
_entity.type
_entity.pdbx_description
1 polymer ?
#
loop_
_entity_poly.entity_id
_entity_poly.type
_entity_poly.pdbx_seq_one_letter_code
_entity_poly.pdbx_strand_id
1 'polypeptide(L)'
;MQIRVKSLITITICLVALSPLTSAQSLRPRRSISTAILVRIIRAEDERRWDGNLLSLLTNRDPAVRVRAALAAGRIGNEGSLAELSNLLGHDEDQAVREMAAFAIGEVESLSGANALLAALKSSTETRLVRARAIEGLGKIAAALPKEQQARSAEISTAILEALNLEMQSQSPNHQFILLGITAVLRSRPANAGQTLTLLLDNKDARIRADAANALARTRAKDGNNKLANLLESDPDPDVRANAARVLGATEEKSAFEKLLASATHDEDARVRVSAIRALATLKDPRASEALLKYGTSITERHLKPLPAEQNEVLEVATALGRLYAMKADSGALDWLHEGQVEFDHSAPEVELAYVRISPDRYLSSFGSDQATAQRALQEKLILNWRSGASIAQALGEIANLPTAVENKSDLMSSAESLLRAMLNYKSSDIKIKSILPLHTEYGVPEVLRAYASYKPKDLVEVLSTHLEEDDVVVRATAADLLGDLPASQENTRMLVAALPRAQKDNLNDAILSILDSLAKQKNSVANEAIKSSLDSTDYLVRRRAVALLKTNSAGNFSSRIGTVHTRNTNADYKRAVARIGKRVRAVVTTTKGSFTIELLPDEAPLTVDNFAELASRGYYRGITFHRVVPNFVVQLGDPRGDGSGGPGYTIRCEVNEVPYDRGAVGMALSGKDTGGSQWFVTHAPQPHLDGGYTVFGRVVSGMNVVDSIVRGDIIRSITVR
;
A
#
# COMPACT_ATOMS: atom_id res chain seq x y z
N MET A 1 -30.55 -63.97 -39.74
CA MET A 1 -29.33 -64.35 -38.98
C MET A 1 -28.80 -63.08 -38.39
N GLN A 2 -29.11 -62.83 -37.09
CA GLN A 2 -28.78 -61.60 -36.36
C GLN A 2 -27.37 -61.72 -35.76
N ILE A 3 -26.50 -60.74 -35.97
CA ILE A 3 -25.28 -60.57 -35.18
C ILE A 3 -25.33 -59.20 -34.55
N ARG A 4 -25.49 -59.19 -33.21
CA ARG A 4 -25.40 -58.01 -32.34
C ARG A 4 -23.92 -57.69 -32.11
N VAL A 5 -23.49 -56.46 -32.45
CA VAL A 5 -22.22 -55.87 -32.01
C VAL A 5 -22.48 -55.06 -30.75
N LYS A 6 -21.87 -55.48 -29.64
CA LYS A 6 -21.85 -54.72 -28.39
C LYS A 6 -20.72 -53.68 -28.46
N SER A 7 -21.06 -52.40 -28.45
CA SER A 7 -20.09 -51.30 -28.24
C SER A 7 -19.71 -51.23 -26.77
N LEU A 8 -18.44 -51.45 -26.45
CA LEU A 8 -17.83 -51.10 -25.16
C LEU A 8 -17.54 -49.60 -25.15
N ILE A 9 -18.21 -48.87 -24.28
CA ILE A 9 -17.85 -47.47 -23.96
C ILE A 9 -16.82 -47.52 -22.84
N THR A 10 -15.57 -47.20 -23.16
CA THR A 10 -14.50 -47.01 -22.19
C THR A 10 -14.64 -45.62 -21.59
N ILE A 11 -15.09 -45.51 -20.34
CA ILE A 11 -15.10 -44.26 -19.60
C ILE A 11 -13.69 -44.04 -19.07
N THR A 12 -12.96 -43.09 -19.67
CA THR A 12 -11.69 -42.61 -19.14
C THR A 12 -12.01 -41.64 -17.99
N ILE A 13 -11.83 -42.12 -16.77
CA ILE A 13 -11.90 -41.25 -15.57
C ILE A 13 -10.61 -40.44 -15.53
N CYS A 14 -10.68 -39.16 -15.90
CA CYS A 14 -9.63 -38.20 -15.57
C CYS A 14 -9.60 -38.00 -14.04
N LEU A 15 -8.65 -38.63 -13.38
CA LEU A 15 -8.26 -38.30 -12.02
C LEU A 15 -7.64 -36.87 -12.05
N VAL A 16 -8.44 -35.86 -11.71
CA VAL A 16 -7.92 -34.56 -11.35
C VAL A 16 -7.18 -34.75 -10.02
N ALA A 17 -5.88 -34.70 -10.07
CA ALA A 17 -5.03 -34.70 -8.88
C ALA A 17 -5.37 -33.42 -8.10
N LEU A 18 -6.16 -33.55 -7.04
CA LEU A 18 -6.30 -32.55 -5.98
C LEU A 18 -4.95 -32.43 -5.30
N SER A 19 -4.25 -31.35 -5.60
CA SER A 19 -3.09 -30.92 -4.83
C SER A 19 -3.50 -30.81 -3.36
N PRO A 20 -2.74 -31.35 -2.40
CA PRO A 20 -3.08 -31.19 -1.00
C PRO A 20 -2.96 -29.71 -0.65
N LEU A 21 -4.10 -29.09 -0.33
CA LEU A 21 -4.19 -27.81 0.31
C LEU A 21 -3.25 -27.80 1.52
N THR A 22 -2.28 -26.92 1.44
CA THR A 22 -1.44 -26.35 2.50
C THR A 22 -1.87 -26.68 3.92
N SER A 23 -0.89 -27.11 4.70
CA SER A 23 -0.91 -27.35 6.12
C SER A 23 -1.91 -26.44 6.87
N ALA A 24 -3.05 -26.99 7.22
CA ALA A 24 -3.84 -26.46 8.31
C ALA A 24 -2.93 -26.43 9.53
N GLN A 25 -2.45 -25.26 9.91
CA GLN A 25 -1.95 -25.05 11.25
C GLN A 25 -3.03 -25.60 12.20
N SER A 26 -2.71 -26.67 12.91
CA SER A 26 -3.60 -27.27 13.88
C SER A 26 -3.98 -26.16 14.88
N LEU A 27 -5.21 -25.68 14.77
CA LEU A 27 -5.82 -24.80 15.78
C LEU A 27 -5.83 -25.61 17.07
N ARG A 28 -4.78 -25.41 17.90
CA ARG A 28 -4.83 -25.87 19.30
C ARG A 28 -6.10 -25.27 19.89
N PRO A 29 -6.91 -26.04 20.64
CA PRO A 29 -8.07 -25.49 21.32
C PRO A 29 -7.59 -24.37 22.25
N ARG A 30 -7.79 -23.11 21.82
CA ARG A 30 -7.44 -21.94 22.64
C ARG A 30 -8.31 -22.02 23.90
N ARG A 31 -7.72 -22.15 25.10
CA ARG A 31 -8.43 -21.95 26.35
C ARG A 31 -9.17 -20.61 26.25
N SER A 32 -10.47 -20.59 26.49
CA SER A 32 -11.27 -19.39 26.31
C SER A 32 -10.92 -18.37 27.42
N ILE A 33 -10.28 -17.29 27.01
CA ILE A 33 -10.09 -16.12 27.89
C ILE A 33 -11.45 -15.54 28.22
N SER A 34 -11.71 -15.18 29.48
CA SER A 34 -13.01 -14.59 29.85
C SER A 34 -13.25 -13.28 29.09
N THR A 35 -14.53 -13.06 28.70
CA THR A 35 -14.97 -11.84 28.01
C THR A 35 -14.52 -10.57 28.73
N ALA A 36 -14.56 -10.56 30.07
CA ALA A 36 -14.16 -9.40 30.88
C ALA A 36 -12.67 -9.07 30.70
N ILE A 37 -11.80 -10.09 30.67
CA ILE A 37 -10.36 -9.91 30.44
C ILE A 37 -10.10 -9.45 29.02
N LEU A 38 -10.75 -10.06 28.00
CA LEU A 38 -10.59 -9.66 26.61
C LEU A 38 -11.02 -8.20 26.38
N VAL A 39 -12.17 -7.79 26.91
CA VAL A 39 -12.62 -6.39 26.81
C VAL A 39 -11.61 -5.44 27.44
N ARG A 40 -11.03 -5.81 28.59
CA ARG A 40 -10.02 -4.99 29.28
C ARG A 40 -8.75 -4.84 28.46
N ILE A 41 -8.27 -5.92 27.83
CA ILE A 41 -7.07 -5.90 26.97
C ILE A 41 -7.31 -5.09 25.71
N ILE A 42 -8.40 -5.39 24.95
CA ILE A 42 -8.73 -4.74 23.68
C ILE A 42 -8.98 -3.24 23.89
N ARG A 43 -9.61 -2.87 25.01
CA ARG A 43 -9.77 -1.46 25.37
C ARG A 43 -8.43 -0.76 25.62
N ALA A 44 -7.48 -1.40 26.33
CA ALA A 44 -6.15 -0.83 26.54
C ALA A 44 -5.38 -0.65 25.22
N GLU A 45 -5.52 -1.60 24.27
CA GLU A 45 -4.96 -1.48 22.92
C GLU A 45 -5.55 -0.28 22.18
N ASP A 46 -6.87 -0.13 22.15
CA ASP A 46 -7.56 0.95 21.45
C ASP A 46 -7.22 2.33 22.03
N GLU A 47 -7.13 2.41 23.37
CA GLU A 47 -6.74 3.63 24.08
C GLU A 47 -5.22 3.89 24.04
N ARG A 48 -4.40 2.98 23.46
CA ARG A 48 -2.92 3.02 23.52
C ARG A 48 -2.41 3.21 24.96
N ARG A 49 -3.06 2.55 25.90
CA ARG A 49 -2.86 2.74 27.33
C ARG A 49 -2.02 1.60 27.94
N TRP A 50 -0.80 1.94 28.30
CA TRP A 50 0.10 1.08 29.07
C TRP A 50 0.02 1.48 30.55
N ASP A 51 -0.50 0.59 31.39
CA ASP A 51 -0.67 0.82 32.83
C ASP A 51 -0.50 -0.45 33.66
N GLY A 52 -0.57 -0.31 34.99
CA GLY A 52 -0.49 -1.44 35.93
C GLY A 52 -1.57 -2.51 35.72
N ASN A 53 -2.71 -2.14 35.11
CA ASN A 53 -3.75 -3.11 34.80
C ASN A 53 -3.35 -4.06 33.68
N LEU A 54 -2.72 -3.55 32.61
CA LEU A 54 -2.23 -4.38 31.51
C LEU A 54 -0.96 -5.15 31.95
N LEU A 55 -0.07 -4.48 32.69
CA LEU A 55 1.13 -5.11 33.26
C LEU A 55 0.77 -6.34 34.10
N SER A 56 -0.25 -6.26 34.95
CA SER A 56 -0.70 -7.40 35.76
C SER A 56 -1.21 -8.61 34.96
N LEU A 57 -1.57 -8.43 33.71
CA LEU A 57 -2.00 -9.52 32.83
C LEU A 57 -0.81 -10.26 32.18
N LEU A 58 0.37 -9.65 32.11
CA LEU A 58 1.60 -10.31 31.65
C LEU A 58 2.10 -11.37 32.66
N THR A 59 1.70 -11.27 33.93
CA THR A 59 2.01 -12.24 34.99
C THR A 59 0.84 -13.15 35.35
N ASN A 60 -0.21 -13.21 34.52
CA ASN A 60 -1.38 -14.02 34.76
C ASN A 60 -1.03 -15.53 34.75
N ARG A 61 -1.73 -16.31 35.60
CA ARG A 61 -1.52 -17.77 35.66
C ARG A 61 -1.85 -18.50 34.36
N ASP A 62 -2.85 -17.98 33.61
CA ASP A 62 -3.24 -18.55 32.31
C ASP A 62 -2.30 -18.05 31.20
N PRO A 63 -1.54 -18.92 30.53
CA PRO A 63 -0.65 -18.51 29.45
C PRO A 63 -1.39 -17.87 28.27
N ALA A 64 -2.65 -18.24 28.00
CA ALA A 64 -3.44 -17.61 26.95
C ALA A 64 -3.66 -16.11 27.24
N VAL A 65 -3.84 -15.74 28.50
CA VAL A 65 -3.96 -14.33 28.91
C VAL A 65 -2.62 -13.61 28.75
N ARG A 66 -1.47 -14.27 29.14
CA ARG A 66 -0.16 -13.68 28.94
C ARG A 66 0.18 -13.43 27.47
N VAL A 67 -0.11 -14.40 26.58
CA VAL A 67 0.03 -14.25 25.12
C VAL A 67 -0.76 -13.04 24.63
N ARG A 68 -2.04 -12.95 24.98
CA ARG A 68 -2.92 -11.86 24.51
C ARG A 68 -2.50 -10.50 25.08
N ALA A 69 -2.02 -10.46 26.32
CA ALA A 69 -1.50 -9.24 26.94
C ALA A 69 -0.16 -8.80 26.33
N ALA A 70 0.74 -9.74 26.01
CA ALA A 70 2.00 -9.46 25.32
C ALA A 70 1.76 -8.87 23.94
N LEU A 71 0.83 -9.42 23.15
CA LEU A 71 0.40 -8.84 21.86
C LEU A 71 -0.09 -7.41 22.04
N ALA A 72 -0.92 -7.15 23.06
CA ALA A 72 -1.42 -5.82 23.35
C ALA A 72 -0.30 -4.83 23.69
N ALA A 73 0.67 -5.25 24.51
CA ALA A 73 1.83 -4.44 24.86
C ALA A 73 2.66 -4.03 23.62
N GLY A 74 2.90 -4.98 22.71
CA GLY A 74 3.59 -4.71 21.43
C GLY A 74 2.80 -3.72 20.55
N ARG A 75 1.49 -3.92 20.38
CA ARG A 75 0.61 -3.04 19.58
C ARG A 75 0.54 -1.61 20.14
N ILE A 76 0.54 -1.46 21.46
CA ILE A 76 0.60 -0.15 22.12
C ILE A 76 1.94 0.53 21.81
N GLY A 77 3.04 -0.24 21.78
CA GLY A 77 4.36 0.27 21.40
C GLY A 77 5.00 1.15 22.46
N ASN A 78 4.68 0.96 23.75
CA ASN A 78 5.26 1.74 24.83
C ASN A 78 6.58 1.08 25.30
N GLU A 79 7.69 1.81 25.28
CA GLU A 79 9.00 1.30 25.71
C GLU A 79 9.01 0.80 27.15
N GLY A 80 8.16 1.31 28.02
CA GLY A 80 8.00 0.83 29.40
C GLY A 80 7.54 -0.62 29.51
N SER A 81 7.06 -1.24 28.43
CA SER A 81 6.69 -2.66 28.39
C SER A 81 7.88 -3.59 28.15
N LEU A 82 9.01 -3.08 27.65
CA LEU A 82 10.12 -3.89 27.17
C LEU A 82 10.78 -4.72 28.28
N ALA A 83 10.86 -4.21 29.49
CA ALA A 83 11.44 -4.96 30.59
C ALA A 83 10.68 -6.26 30.85
N GLU A 84 9.34 -6.19 30.95
CA GLU A 84 8.50 -7.35 31.20
C GLU A 84 8.39 -8.27 29.99
N LEU A 85 8.27 -7.72 28.77
CA LEU A 85 8.30 -8.52 27.56
C LEU A 85 9.63 -9.29 27.41
N SER A 86 10.77 -8.68 27.77
CA SER A 86 12.06 -9.33 27.74
C SER A 86 12.16 -10.44 28.83
N ASN A 87 11.56 -10.22 29.99
CA ASN A 87 11.45 -11.23 31.04
C ASN A 87 10.60 -12.43 30.57
N LEU A 88 9.45 -12.18 29.95
CA LEU A 88 8.61 -13.24 29.33
C LEU A 88 9.38 -14.02 28.27
N LEU A 89 10.09 -13.36 27.37
CA LEU A 89 10.87 -13.99 26.32
C LEU A 89 11.95 -14.90 26.88
N GLY A 90 12.63 -14.47 27.96
CA GLY A 90 13.75 -15.21 28.52
C GLY A 90 13.37 -16.35 29.49
N HIS A 91 12.20 -16.26 30.15
CA HIS A 91 11.93 -17.08 31.32
C HIS A 91 10.53 -17.72 31.39
N ASP A 92 9.58 -17.34 30.51
CA ASP A 92 8.25 -17.94 30.55
C ASP A 92 8.33 -19.45 30.20
N GLU A 93 7.62 -20.27 30.95
CA GLU A 93 7.59 -21.72 30.72
C GLU A 93 6.85 -22.10 29.44
N ASP A 94 5.84 -21.29 29.04
CA ASP A 94 5.01 -21.54 27.84
C ASP A 94 5.68 -20.96 26.60
N GLN A 95 5.92 -21.83 25.61
CA GLN A 95 6.55 -21.45 24.35
C GLN A 95 5.75 -20.37 23.60
N ALA A 96 4.41 -20.44 23.61
CA ALA A 96 3.59 -19.46 22.87
C ALA A 96 3.67 -18.07 23.50
N VAL A 97 3.89 -17.99 24.83
CA VAL A 97 4.17 -16.71 25.50
C VAL A 97 5.52 -16.14 25.05
N ARG A 98 6.57 -16.98 25.00
CA ARG A 98 7.89 -16.54 24.52
C ARG A 98 7.85 -16.11 23.05
N GLU A 99 7.14 -16.84 22.18
CA GLU A 99 6.94 -16.45 20.77
C GLU A 99 6.29 -15.08 20.66
N MET A 100 5.16 -14.87 21.37
CA MET A 100 4.45 -13.61 21.36
C MET A 100 5.25 -12.47 21.99
N ALA A 101 6.03 -12.74 23.03
CA ALA A 101 6.92 -11.74 23.62
C ALA A 101 7.99 -11.27 22.61
N ALA A 102 8.58 -12.20 21.83
CA ALA A 102 9.53 -11.85 20.77
C ALA A 102 8.87 -10.98 19.68
N PHE A 103 7.68 -11.35 19.22
CA PHE A 103 6.90 -10.56 18.28
C PHE A 103 6.60 -9.16 18.84
N ALA A 104 6.10 -9.10 20.08
CA ALA A 104 5.73 -7.85 20.75
C ALA A 104 6.90 -6.88 20.95
N ILE A 105 8.09 -7.39 21.30
CA ILE A 105 9.32 -6.58 21.39
C ILE A 105 9.65 -5.96 20.03
N GLY A 106 9.48 -6.73 18.94
CA GLY A 106 9.64 -6.23 17.57
C GLY A 106 8.69 -5.11 17.23
N GLU A 107 7.42 -5.17 17.69
CA GLU A 107 6.38 -4.14 17.44
C GLU A 107 6.64 -2.83 18.18
N VAL A 108 7.41 -2.85 19.28
CA VAL A 108 7.82 -1.61 19.97
C VAL A 108 8.85 -0.82 19.16
N GLU A 109 9.61 -1.48 18.28
CA GLU A 109 10.57 -0.87 17.35
C GLU A 109 11.67 -0.04 18.07
N SER A 110 11.99 -0.38 19.34
CA SER A 110 13.00 0.30 20.12
C SER A 110 14.30 -0.50 20.21
N LEU A 111 15.44 0.19 20.10
CA LEU A 111 16.77 -0.42 20.29
C LEU A 111 16.89 -1.14 21.65
N SER A 112 16.20 -0.66 22.68
CA SER A 112 16.23 -1.24 24.03
C SER A 112 15.78 -2.72 24.07
N GLY A 113 14.94 -3.14 23.09
CA GLY A 113 14.50 -4.54 22.96
C GLY A 113 15.49 -5.46 22.22
N ALA A 114 16.45 -4.89 21.48
CA ALA A 114 17.29 -5.65 20.56
C ALA A 114 18.13 -6.72 21.25
N ASN A 115 18.68 -6.45 22.44
CA ASN A 115 19.56 -7.41 23.17
C ASN A 115 18.80 -8.67 23.59
N ALA A 116 17.54 -8.56 24.03
CA ALA A 116 16.72 -9.72 24.39
C ALA A 116 16.43 -10.60 23.15
N LEU A 117 16.10 -9.98 22.01
CA LEU A 117 15.90 -10.72 20.76
C LEU A 117 17.17 -11.36 20.22
N LEU A 118 18.34 -10.69 20.32
CA LEU A 118 19.63 -11.26 19.93
C LEU A 118 20.00 -12.45 20.79
N ALA A 119 19.74 -12.39 22.11
CA ALA A 119 19.96 -13.51 23.01
C ALA A 119 19.08 -14.71 22.65
N ALA A 120 17.77 -14.49 22.40
CA ALA A 120 16.85 -15.54 21.97
C ALA A 120 17.26 -16.14 20.61
N LEU A 121 17.66 -15.31 19.64
CA LEU A 121 18.09 -15.75 18.32
C LEU A 121 19.32 -16.66 18.37
N LYS A 122 20.29 -16.35 19.23
CA LYS A 122 21.55 -17.09 19.39
C LYS A 122 21.44 -18.30 20.33
N SER A 123 20.32 -18.42 21.06
CA SER A 123 20.15 -19.52 22.03
C SER A 123 20.02 -20.87 21.33
N SER A 124 20.84 -21.84 21.73
CA SER A 124 20.77 -23.24 21.28
C SER A 124 19.64 -24.03 21.94
N THR A 125 19.16 -23.55 23.08
CA THR A 125 18.08 -24.19 23.87
C THR A 125 16.70 -23.68 23.53
N GLU A 126 16.62 -22.54 22.82
CA GLU A 126 15.33 -21.96 22.43
C GLU A 126 14.76 -22.66 21.20
N THR A 127 13.43 -22.69 21.13
CA THR A 127 12.73 -23.32 20.01
C THR A 127 12.93 -22.53 18.71
N ARG A 128 12.83 -23.22 17.57
CA ARG A 128 12.96 -22.59 16.25
C ARG A 128 11.90 -21.54 16.01
N LEU A 129 10.69 -21.70 16.55
CA LEU A 129 9.60 -20.74 16.38
C LEU A 129 9.86 -19.44 17.14
N VAL A 130 10.33 -19.52 18.39
CA VAL A 130 10.73 -18.31 19.16
C VAL A 130 11.89 -17.59 18.46
N ARG A 131 12.90 -18.35 17.99
CA ARG A 131 14.01 -17.78 17.21
C ARG A 131 13.55 -17.13 15.90
N ALA A 132 12.54 -17.70 15.23
CA ALA A 132 11.94 -17.13 14.02
C ALA A 132 11.22 -15.80 14.32
N ARG A 133 10.54 -15.68 15.46
CA ARG A 133 9.96 -14.39 15.89
C ARG A 133 11.03 -13.39 16.35
N ALA A 134 12.10 -13.86 16.93
CA ALA A 134 13.22 -13.01 17.31
C ALA A 134 13.90 -12.38 16.08
N ILE A 135 14.15 -13.16 15.00
CA ILE A 135 14.72 -12.63 13.76
C ILE A 135 13.79 -11.62 13.08
N GLU A 136 12.47 -11.87 13.08
CA GLU A 136 11.46 -10.95 12.58
C GLU A 136 11.51 -9.61 13.35
N GLY A 137 11.48 -9.68 14.69
CA GLY A 137 11.52 -8.50 15.56
C GLY A 137 12.80 -7.68 15.39
N LEU A 138 13.94 -8.34 15.24
CA LEU A 138 15.22 -7.69 14.93
C LEU A 138 15.18 -6.94 13.60
N GLY A 139 14.55 -7.51 12.58
CA GLY A 139 14.36 -6.85 11.30
C GLY A 139 13.55 -5.55 11.41
N LYS A 140 12.50 -5.52 12.23
CA LYS A 140 11.69 -4.32 12.51
C LYS A 140 12.51 -3.26 13.24
N ILE A 141 13.21 -3.65 14.32
CA ILE A 141 14.06 -2.74 15.09
C ILE A 141 15.14 -2.13 14.19
N ALA A 142 15.89 -2.95 13.43
CA ALA A 142 16.96 -2.46 12.57
C ALA A 142 16.46 -1.44 11.53
N ALA A 143 15.25 -1.65 10.98
CA ALA A 143 14.64 -0.75 10.00
C ALA A 143 14.16 0.57 10.62
N ALA A 144 13.76 0.57 11.89
CA ALA A 144 13.23 1.73 12.60
C ALA A 144 14.31 2.65 13.19
N LEU A 145 15.57 2.17 13.28
CA LEU A 145 16.64 2.95 13.88
C LEU A 145 17.00 4.18 13.06
N PRO A 146 17.18 5.35 13.71
CA PRO A 146 17.58 6.59 13.04
C PRO A 146 19.02 6.49 12.53
N LYS A 147 19.39 7.42 11.62
CA LYS A 147 20.72 7.44 10.97
C LYS A 147 21.89 7.49 11.96
N GLU A 148 21.70 8.15 13.10
CA GLU A 148 22.70 8.28 14.16
C GLU A 148 23.04 6.92 14.81
N GLN A 149 22.16 5.94 14.64
CA GLN A 149 22.34 4.56 15.17
C GLN A 149 22.63 3.53 14.05
N GLN A 150 23.10 3.99 12.88
CA GLN A 150 23.37 3.14 11.73
C GLN A 150 24.36 2.01 12.02
N ALA A 151 25.36 2.24 12.85
CA ALA A 151 26.33 1.19 13.24
C ALA A 151 25.63 0.04 13.99
N ARG A 152 24.71 0.36 14.90
CA ARG A 152 23.94 -0.66 15.62
C ARG A 152 22.94 -1.38 14.72
N SER A 153 22.30 -0.66 13.79
CA SER A 153 21.45 -1.26 12.75
C SER A 153 22.25 -2.26 11.91
N ALA A 154 23.46 -1.92 11.50
CA ALA A 154 24.34 -2.80 10.71
C ALA A 154 24.75 -4.07 11.49
N GLU A 155 25.06 -3.95 12.79
CA GLU A 155 25.36 -5.09 13.65
C GLU A 155 24.17 -6.06 13.76
N ILE A 156 22.96 -5.54 14.00
CA ILE A 156 21.74 -6.34 14.05
C ILE A 156 21.50 -7.01 12.68
N SER A 157 21.67 -6.28 11.58
CA SER A 157 21.47 -6.78 10.22
C SER A 157 22.44 -7.91 9.87
N THR A 158 23.70 -7.84 10.34
CA THR A 158 24.68 -8.90 10.19
C THR A 158 24.26 -10.15 10.96
N ALA A 159 23.82 -10.01 12.21
CA ALA A 159 23.34 -11.14 13.00
C ALA A 159 22.10 -11.83 12.38
N ILE A 160 21.19 -11.06 11.76
CA ILE A 160 20.06 -11.59 10.99
C ILE A 160 20.56 -12.46 9.83
N LEU A 161 21.52 -11.96 9.04
CA LEU A 161 22.02 -12.66 7.86
C LEU A 161 22.77 -13.94 8.24
N GLU A 162 23.59 -13.89 9.31
CA GLU A 162 24.29 -15.05 9.86
C GLU A 162 23.31 -16.12 10.33
N ALA A 163 22.26 -15.74 11.06
CA ALA A 163 21.27 -16.68 11.57
C ALA A 163 20.47 -17.34 10.42
N LEU A 164 20.12 -16.60 9.38
CA LEU A 164 19.46 -17.14 8.18
C LEU A 164 20.39 -18.14 7.47
N ASN A 165 21.65 -17.80 7.27
CA ASN A 165 22.62 -18.70 6.63
C ASN A 165 22.82 -20.00 7.43
N LEU A 166 22.90 -19.93 8.76
CA LEU A 166 23.00 -21.10 9.62
C LEU A 166 21.77 -21.99 9.54
N GLU A 167 20.57 -21.41 9.52
CA GLU A 167 19.33 -22.18 9.37
C GLU A 167 19.24 -22.87 8.02
N MET A 168 19.64 -22.21 6.93
CA MET A 168 19.67 -22.79 5.58
C MET A 168 20.62 -23.99 5.48
N GLN A 169 21.71 -24.00 6.25
CA GLN A 169 22.71 -25.08 6.27
C GLN A 169 22.33 -26.21 7.23
N SER A 170 21.25 -26.08 8.01
CA SER A 170 20.82 -27.11 8.94
C SER A 170 20.31 -28.36 8.21
N GLN A 171 20.40 -29.54 8.86
CA GLN A 171 19.91 -30.79 8.28
C GLN A 171 18.40 -30.79 7.97
N SER A 172 17.64 -29.96 8.69
CA SER A 172 16.19 -29.82 8.51
C SER A 172 15.81 -28.33 8.70
N PRO A 173 15.98 -27.49 7.66
CA PRO A 173 15.69 -26.09 7.74
C PRO A 173 14.21 -25.83 8.09
N ASN A 174 13.95 -24.91 9.00
CA ASN A 174 12.60 -24.54 9.39
C ASN A 174 12.02 -23.56 8.40
N HIS A 175 10.91 -23.92 7.75
CA HIS A 175 10.23 -23.12 6.74
C HIS A 175 9.85 -21.72 7.24
N GLN A 176 9.23 -21.61 8.42
CA GLN A 176 8.82 -20.33 8.99
C GLN A 176 10.03 -19.45 9.33
N PHE A 177 11.11 -20.03 9.87
CA PHE A 177 12.33 -19.28 10.14
C PHE A 177 12.92 -18.68 8.86
N ILE A 178 12.95 -19.44 7.76
CA ILE A 178 13.47 -18.95 6.48
C ILE A 178 12.62 -17.79 5.98
N LEU A 179 11.28 -17.91 5.95
CA LEU A 179 10.38 -16.84 5.48
C LEU A 179 10.52 -15.56 6.32
N LEU A 180 10.49 -15.68 7.65
CA LEU A 180 10.68 -14.52 8.53
C LEU A 180 12.08 -13.94 8.44
N GLY A 181 13.09 -14.79 8.23
CA GLY A 181 14.48 -14.40 7.96
C GLY A 181 14.61 -13.59 6.67
N ILE A 182 13.98 -14.03 5.56
CA ILE A 182 13.93 -13.26 4.30
C ILE A 182 13.28 -11.90 4.53
N THR A 183 12.16 -11.85 5.25
CA THR A 183 11.48 -10.60 5.57
C THR A 183 12.35 -9.68 6.45
N ALA A 184 13.08 -10.25 7.41
CA ALA A 184 14.01 -9.49 8.25
C ALA A 184 15.19 -8.92 7.44
N VAL A 185 15.76 -9.71 6.51
CA VAL A 185 16.79 -9.25 5.55
C VAL A 185 16.27 -8.13 4.67
N LEU A 186 15.04 -8.28 4.16
CA LEU A 186 14.38 -7.26 3.32
C LEU A 186 14.25 -5.92 4.06
N ARG A 187 13.93 -5.94 5.36
CA ARG A 187 13.76 -4.75 6.20
C ARG A 187 15.08 -4.12 6.59
N SER A 188 16.01 -4.92 7.09
CA SER A 188 17.28 -4.48 7.66
C SER A 188 18.38 -4.21 6.62
N ARG A 189 18.24 -4.76 5.40
CA ARG A 189 19.13 -4.57 4.25
C ARG A 189 20.62 -4.75 4.57
N PRO A 190 21.04 -5.92 5.12
CA PRO A 190 22.45 -6.18 5.41
C PRO A 190 23.30 -6.15 4.14
N ALA A 191 24.57 -5.79 4.30
CA ALA A 191 25.55 -5.97 3.25
C ALA A 191 25.62 -7.47 2.83
N ASN A 192 25.86 -7.74 1.54
CA ASN A 192 25.93 -9.10 0.98
C ASN A 192 24.62 -9.93 1.06
N ALA A 193 23.48 -9.30 1.34
CA ALA A 193 22.18 -9.98 1.34
C ALA A 193 21.89 -10.71 0.01
N GLY A 194 22.34 -10.14 -1.13
CA GLY A 194 22.13 -10.69 -2.45
C GLY A 194 22.65 -12.12 -2.61
N GLN A 195 23.81 -12.42 -2.09
CA GLN A 195 24.40 -13.78 -2.13
C GLN A 195 23.53 -14.80 -1.39
N THR A 196 23.13 -14.51 -0.16
CA THR A 196 22.26 -15.39 0.64
C THR A 196 20.90 -15.60 -0.03
N LEU A 197 20.28 -14.52 -0.50
CA LEU A 197 18.97 -14.59 -1.17
C LEU A 197 19.04 -15.39 -2.49
N THR A 198 20.17 -15.29 -3.22
CA THR A 198 20.38 -16.06 -4.45
C THR A 198 20.44 -17.55 -4.22
N LEU A 199 20.98 -18.01 -3.07
CA LEU A 199 20.97 -19.43 -2.72
C LEU A 199 19.53 -19.95 -2.51
N LEU A 200 18.64 -19.13 -1.99
CA LEU A 200 17.24 -19.49 -1.75
C LEU A 200 16.42 -19.62 -3.02
N LEU A 201 16.90 -19.12 -4.16
CA LEU A 201 16.26 -19.32 -5.48
C LEU A 201 16.26 -20.78 -5.95
N ASP A 202 17.09 -21.67 -5.37
CA ASP A 202 17.09 -23.11 -5.64
C ASP A 202 16.19 -23.91 -4.69
N ASN A 203 15.48 -23.23 -3.78
CA ASN A 203 14.67 -23.93 -2.79
C ASN A 203 13.53 -24.72 -3.46
N LYS A 204 13.21 -25.91 -2.95
CA LYS A 204 12.11 -26.73 -3.45
C LYS A 204 10.75 -26.06 -3.26
N ASP A 205 10.60 -25.24 -2.22
CA ASP A 205 9.38 -24.50 -1.92
C ASP A 205 9.30 -23.25 -2.78
N ALA A 206 8.25 -23.16 -3.60
CA ALA A 206 8.01 -22.02 -4.49
C ALA A 206 7.82 -20.71 -3.71
N ARG A 207 7.20 -20.74 -2.51
CA ARG A 207 7.03 -19.56 -1.68
C ARG A 207 8.38 -18.99 -1.24
N ILE A 208 9.32 -19.82 -0.83
CA ILE A 208 10.67 -19.36 -0.47
C ILE A 208 11.38 -18.76 -1.67
N ARG A 209 11.28 -19.38 -2.86
CA ARG A 209 11.87 -18.82 -4.09
C ARG A 209 11.25 -17.46 -4.45
N ALA A 210 9.91 -17.35 -4.36
CA ALA A 210 9.20 -16.12 -4.67
C ALA A 210 9.54 -14.98 -3.70
N ASP A 211 9.61 -15.27 -2.39
CA ASP A 211 9.94 -14.27 -1.36
C ASP A 211 11.41 -13.84 -1.46
N ALA A 212 12.32 -14.77 -1.78
CA ALA A 212 13.73 -14.45 -2.04
C ALA A 212 13.88 -13.53 -3.27
N ALA A 213 13.17 -13.83 -4.37
CA ALA A 213 13.13 -12.97 -5.54
C ALA A 213 12.52 -11.60 -5.22
N ASN A 214 11.43 -11.53 -4.44
CA ASN A 214 10.84 -10.26 -3.99
C ASN A 214 11.85 -9.42 -3.18
N ALA A 215 12.62 -10.06 -2.28
CA ALA A 215 13.66 -9.38 -1.51
C ALA A 215 14.80 -8.87 -2.41
N LEU A 216 15.26 -9.65 -3.39
CA LEU A 216 16.26 -9.22 -4.38
C LEU A 216 15.78 -8.02 -5.21
N ALA A 217 14.51 -7.99 -5.62
CA ALA A 217 13.95 -6.85 -6.35
C ALA A 217 13.99 -5.55 -5.52
N ARG A 218 13.63 -5.63 -4.25
CA ARG A 218 13.55 -4.47 -3.36
C ARG A 218 14.92 -3.97 -2.88
N THR A 219 15.89 -4.87 -2.79
CA THR A 219 17.30 -4.52 -2.48
C THR A 219 18.09 -4.14 -3.73
N ARG A 220 17.54 -4.36 -4.93
CA ARG A 220 18.19 -4.17 -6.24
C ARG A 220 19.52 -4.95 -6.35
N ALA A 221 19.59 -6.13 -5.72
CA ALA A 221 20.76 -6.98 -5.77
C ALA A 221 20.86 -7.70 -7.13
N LYS A 222 22.06 -7.68 -7.74
CA LYS A 222 22.33 -8.26 -9.08
C LYS A 222 22.83 -9.69 -9.01
N ASP A 223 23.15 -10.20 -7.82
CA ASP A 223 23.83 -11.47 -7.62
C ASP A 223 23.13 -12.67 -8.27
N GLY A 224 21.82 -12.63 -8.38
CA GLY A 224 21.01 -13.73 -8.89
C GLY A 224 20.50 -13.59 -10.32
N ASN A 225 20.88 -12.54 -11.10
CA ASN A 225 20.25 -12.21 -12.37
C ASN A 225 20.22 -13.36 -13.38
N ASN A 226 21.31 -14.08 -13.57
CA ASN A 226 21.34 -15.23 -14.50
C ASN A 226 20.36 -16.34 -14.10
N LYS A 227 20.29 -16.66 -12.80
CA LYS A 227 19.36 -17.63 -12.26
C LYS A 227 17.91 -17.17 -12.41
N LEU A 228 17.64 -15.90 -12.09
CA LEU A 228 16.32 -15.29 -12.24
C LEU A 228 15.84 -15.26 -13.69
N ALA A 229 16.75 -15.04 -14.66
CA ALA A 229 16.41 -15.13 -16.07
C ALA A 229 15.99 -16.55 -16.50
N ASN A 230 16.54 -17.59 -15.86
CA ASN A 230 16.11 -18.96 -16.08
C ASN A 230 14.77 -19.28 -15.36
N LEU A 231 14.62 -18.80 -14.12
CA LEU A 231 13.35 -18.97 -13.37
C LEU A 231 12.19 -18.26 -14.07
N LEU A 232 12.41 -17.10 -14.66
CA LEU A 232 11.41 -16.38 -15.45
C LEU A 232 10.84 -17.25 -16.58
N GLU A 233 11.69 -18.02 -17.21
CA GLU A 233 11.32 -18.86 -18.35
C GLU A 233 10.71 -20.20 -17.94
N SER A 234 11.17 -20.81 -16.85
CA SER A 234 10.92 -22.23 -16.57
C SER A 234 10.34 -22.55 -15.20
N ASP A 235 10.20 -21.61 -14.27
CA ASP A 235 9.63 -21.93 -12.96
C ASP A 235 8.12 -22.24 -13.09
N PRO A 236 7.64 -23.37 -12.52
CA PRO A 236 6.23 -23.71 -12.60
C PRO A 236 5.31 -22.73 -11.86
N ASP A 237 5.85 -22.01 -10.88
CA ASP A 237 5.07 -21.08 -10.04
C ASP A 237 5.05 -19.67 -10.64
N PRO A 238 3.88 -19.11 -10.97
CA PRO A 238 3.78 -17.77 -11.55
C PRO A 238 4.23 -16.64 -10.61
N ASP A 239 4.16 -16.81 -9.30
CA ASP A 239 4.66 -15.81 -8.36
C ASP A 239 6.20 -15.70 -8.40
N VAL A 240 6.88 -16.83 -8.63
CA VAL A 240 8.33 -16.87 -8.86
C VAL A 240 8.67 -16.19 -10.18
N ARG A 241 7.99 -16.55 -11.30
CA ARG A 241 8.23 -15.93 -12.60
C ARG A 241 7.99 -14.42 -12.58
N ALA A 242 6.87 -13.96 -11.97
CA ALA A 242 6.54 -12.54 -11.86
C ALA A 242 7.58 -11.76 -11.03
N ASN A 243 8.05 -12.33 -9.91
CA ASN A 243 9.09 -11.71 -9.10
C ASN A 243 10.45 -11.71 -9.81
N ALA A 244 10.79 -12.77 -10.57
CA ALA A 244 11.99 -12.80 -11.40
C ALA A 244 11.99 -11.66 -12.44
N ALA A 245 10.88 -11.46 -13.17
CA ALA A 245 10.73 -10.32 -14.07
C ALA A 245 10.96 -8.97 -13.35
N ARG A 246 10.40 -8.81 -12.14
CA ARG A 246 10.56 -7.59 -11.32
C ARG A 246 12.02 -7.34 -10.93
N VAL A 247 12.78 -8.38 -10.56
CA VAL A 247 14.21 -8.21 -10.25
C VAL A 247 14.97 -7.76 -11.47
N LEU A 248 14.79 -8.48 -12.60
CA LEU A 248 15.50 -8.18 -13.86
C LEU A 248 15.23 -6.74 -14.32
N GLY A 249 14.01 -6.25 -14.16
CA GLY A 249 13.68 -4.85 -14.38
C GLY A 249 14.36 -3.91 -13.37
N ALA A 250 14.26 -4.20 -12.06
CA ALA A 250 14.81 -3.36 -11.01
C ALA A 250 16.35 -3.24 -11.03
N THR A 251 17.03 -4.26 -11.55
CA THR A 251 18.50 -4.32 -11.71
C THR A 251 18.97 -3.89 -13.10
N GLU A 252 18.01 -3.54 -13.98
CA GLU A 252 18.24 -3.13 -15.36
C GLU A 252 19.07 -4.16 -16.17
N GLU A 253 18.70 -5.46 -16.03
CA GLU A 253 19.42 -6.57 -16.64
C GLU A 253 19.09 -6.70 -18.13
N LYS A 254 19.89 -6.07 -18.98
CA LYS A 254 19.68 -6.02 -20.43
C LYS A 254 19.81 -7.38 -21.12
N SER A 255 20.61 -8.30 -20.57
CA SER A 255 20.78 -9.64 -21.15
C SER A 255 19.52 -10.49 -21.08
N ALA A 256 18.57 -10.14 -20.19
CA ALA A 256 17.29 -10.81 -20.06
C ALA A 256 16.19 -10.32 -21.02
N PHE A 257 16.53 -9.38 -21.93
CA PHE A 257 15.54 -8.71 -22.79
C PHE A 257 14.64 -9.69 -23.56
N GLU A 258 15.19 -10.67 -24.25
CA GLU A 258 14.41 -11.61 -25.06
C GLU A 258 13.47 -12.48 -24.21
N LYS A 259 13.92 -12.90 -23.03
CA LYS A 259 13.09 -13.66 -22.08
C LYS A 259 11.97 -12.80 -21.48
N LEU A 260 12.27 -11.54 -21.15
CA LEU A 260 11.26 -10.59 -20.69
C LEU A 260 10.22 -10.30 -21.78
N LEU A 261 10.64 -10.16 -23.03
CA LEU A 261 9.73 -9.91 -24.14
C LEU A 261 8.82 -11.12 -24.39
N ALA A 262 9.36 -12.33 -24.38
CA ALA A 262 8.57 -13.55 -24.48
C ALA A 262 7.55 -13.66 -23.34
N SER A 263 7.98 -13.43 -22.10
CA SER A 263 7.08 -13.46 -20.93
C SER A 263 6.01 -12.36 -20.99
N ALA A 264 6.36 -11.15 -21.45
CA ALA A 264 5.41 -10.04 -21.55
C ALA A 264 4.25 -10.30 -22.51
N THR A 265 4.49 -11.11 -23.56
CA THR A 265 3.54 -11.32 -24.65
C THR A 265 2.89 -12.71 -24.66
N HIS A 266 3.49 -13.71 -24.00
CA HIS A 266 3.05 -15.10 -24.12
C HIS A 266 2.91 -15.88 -22.80
N ASP A 267 3.35 -15.36 -21.63
CA ASP A 267 3.15 -16.07 -20.37
C ASP A 267 1.65 -16.29 -20.11
N GLU A 268 1.28 -17.45 -19.63
CA GLU A 268 -0.11 -17.81 -19.35
C GLU A 268 -0.72 -16.96 -18.21
N ASP A 269 0.10 -16.53 -17.24
CA ASP A 269 -0.35 -15.75 -16.08
C ASP A 269 -0.20 -14.24 -16.32
N ALA A 270 -1.31 -13.51 -16.22
CA ALA A 270 -1.35 -12.05 -16.41
C ALA A 270 -0.43 -11.30 -15.46
N ARG A 271 -0.17 -11.82 -14.25
CA ARG A 271 0.73 -11.19 -13.27
C ARG A 271 2.19 -11.23 -13.75
N VAL A 272 2.57 -12.30 -14.44
CA VAL A 272 3.89 -12.43 -15.08
C VAL A 272 3.99 -11.48 -16.26
N ARG A 273 2.99 -11.47 -17.16
CA ARG A 273 2.98 -10.55 -18.31
C ARG A 273 3.14 -9.09 -17.88
N VAL A 274 2.31 -8.63 -16.93
CA VAL A 274 2.39 -7.26 -16.38
C VAL A 274 3.76 -6.97 -15.77
N SER A 275 4.33 -7.92 -15.01
CA SER A 275 5.65 -7.73 -14.41
C SER A 275 6.77 -7.61 -15.45
N ALA A 276 6.68 -8.40 -16.52
CA ALA A 276 7.62 -8.36 -17.64
C ALA A 276 7.46 -7.08 -18.49
N ILE A 277 6.23 -6.60 -18.76
CA ILE A 277 5.98 -5.31 -19.42
C ILE A 277 6.62 -4.17 -18.63
N ARG A 278 6.44 -4.12 -17.31
CA ARG A 278 7.08 -3.13 -16.43
C ARG A 278 8.60 -3.20 -16.47
N ALA A 279 9.15 -4.41 -16.49
CA ALA A 279 10.59 -4.62 -16.60
C ALA A 279 11.14 -4.06 -17.93
N LEU A 280 10.51 -4.38 -19.06
CA LEU A 280 10.87 -3.85 -20.38
C LEU A 280 10.79 -2.33 -20.43
N ALA A 281 9.75 -1.73 -19.86
CA ALA A 281 9.62 -0.27 -19.73
C ALA A 281 10.76 0.35 -18.91
N THR A 282 11.28 -0.37 -17.91
CA THR A 282 12.40 0.08 -17.07
C THR A 282 13.74 -0.05 -17.81
N LEU A 283 13.93 -1.12 -18.59
CA LEU A 283 15.11 -1.29 -19.43
C LEU A 283 15.27 -0.20 -20.51
N LYS A 284 14.17 0.44 -20.90
CA LYS A 284 14.10 1.48 -21.95
C LYS A 284 14.73 1.03 -23.27
N ASP A 285 14.66 -0.27 -23.59
CA ASP A 285 15.16 -0.80 -24.84
C ASP A 285 14.10 -0.60 -25.94
N PRO A 286 14.41 0.19 -27.00
CA PRO A 286 13.43 0.52 -28.04
C PRO A 286 12.93 -0.70 -28.83
N ARG A 287 13.64 -1.82 -28.82
CA ARG A 287 13.21 -3.07 -29.48
C ARG A 287 11.87 -3.61 -28.93
N ALA A 288 11.53 -3.25 -27.67
CA ALA A 288 10.26 -3.65 -27.08
C ALA A 288 9.05 -2.87 -27.62
N SER A 289 9.27 -1.69 -28.23
CA SER A 289 8.19 -0.75 -28.55
C SER A 289 7.15 -1.32 -29.50
N GLU A 290 7.59 -1.80 -30.67
CA GLU A 290 6.70 -2.37 -31.69
C GLU A 290 6.00 -3.64 -31.20
N ALA A 291 6.72 -4.50 -30.50
CA ALA A 291 6.17 -5.76 -29.98
C ALA A 291 5.10 -5.51 -28.90
N LEU A 292 5.31 -4.55 -28.00
CA LEU A 292 4.33 -4.18 -26.99
C LEU A 292 3.12 -3.45 -27.59
N LEU A 293 3.32 -2.59 -28.61
CA LEU A 293 2.22 -1.98 -29.34
C LEU A 293 1.37 -3.05 -30.02
N LYS A 294 1.99 -3.98 -30.75
CA LYS A 294 1.27 -5.11 -31.38
C LYS A 294 0.53 -5.97 -30.37
N TYR A 295 1.15 -6.21 -29.20
CA TYR A 295 0.50 -6.95 -28.11
C TYR A 295 -0.72 -6.18 -27.58
N GLY A 296 -0.60 -4.88 -27.29
CA GLY A 296 -1.70 -4.03 -26.85
C GLY A 296 -2.84 -4.01 -27.86
N THR A 297 -2.55 -3.79 -29.14
CA THR A 297 -3.53 -3.85 -30.24
C THR A 297 -4.22 -5.21 -30.28
N SER A 298 -3.49 -6.32 -30.15
CA SER A 298 -4.07 -7.66 -30.15
C SER A 298 -5.06 -7.90 -28.99
N ILE A 299 -4.90 -7.23 -27.86
CA ILE A 299 -5.85 -7.29 -26.73
C ILE A 299 -7.09 -6.47 -27.06
N THR A 300 -6.92 -5.24 -27.55
CA THR A 300 -8.03 -4.33 -27.81
C THR A 300 -8.89 -4.78 -29.00
N GLU A 301 -8.29 -5.38 -30.05
CA GLU A 301 -9.00 -5.88 -31.23
C GLU A 301 -9.74 -7.20 -31.00
N ARG A 302 -9.26 -8.07 -30.12
CA ARG A 302 -9.88 -9.39 -29.86
C ARG A 302 -11.28 -9.31 -29.30
N HIS A 303 -11.61 -8.22 -28.63
CA HIS A 303 -12.90 -8.05 -27.96
C HIS A 303 -13.46 -6.66 -28.22
N LEU A 304 -14.70 -6.60 -28.65
CA LEU A 304 -15.50 -5.36 -28.64
C LEU A 304 -15.52 -4.73 -27.23
N LYS A 305 -15.16 -5.53 -26.20
CA LYS A 305 -14.84 -5.09 -24.82
C LYS A 305 -13.76 -6.03 -24.30
N PRO A 306 -12.55 -5.54 -23.98
CA PRO A 306 -11.49 -6.33 -23.39
C PRO A 306 -11.97 -7.08 -22.13
N LEU A 307 -11.46 -8.28 -21.90
CA LEU A 307 -11.71 -8.97 -20.63
C LEU A 307 -11.21 -8.10 -19.48
N PRO A 308 -11.88 -8.07 -18.32
CA PRO A 308 -11.52 -7.17 -17.23
C PRO A 308 -10.05 -7.23 -16.80
N ALA A 309 -9.45 -8.42 -16.75
CA ALA A 309 -8.02 -8.55 -16.45
C ALA A 309 -7.14 -7.91 -17.54
N GLU A 310 -7.53 -7.99 -18.80
CA GLU A 310 -6.80 -7.41 -19.94
C GLU A 310 -6.83 -5.88 -19.93
N GLN A 311 -7.84 -5.24 -19.35
CA GLN A 311 -7.85 -3.78 -19.18
C GLN A 311 -6.65 -3.30 -18.32
N ASN A 312 -6.28 -4.04 -17.29
CA ASN A 312 -5.10 -3.73 -16.51
C ASN A 312 -3.81 -3.90 -17.33
N GLU A 313 -3.75 -4.90 -18.22
CA GLU A 313 -2.61 -5.09 -19.11
C GLU A 313 -2.51 -3.97 -20.16
N VAL A 314 -3.63 -3.50 -20.73
CA VAL A 314 -3.69 -2.35 -21.65
C VAL A 314 -3.07 -1.11 -20.98
N LEU A 315 -3.44 -0.81 -19.73
CA LEU A 315 -2.88 0.33 -18.99
C LEU A 315 -1.38 0.20 -18.75
N GLU A 316 -0.89 -1.02 -18.48
CA GLU A 316 0.55 -1.27 -18.34
C GLU A 316 1.30 -1.13 -19.67
N VAL A 317 0.71 -1.58 -20.78
CA VAL A 317 1.26 -1.37 -22.13
C VAL A 317 1.31 0.14 -22.43
N ALA A 318 0.24 0.90 -22.18
CA ALA A 318 0.23 2.35 -22.35
C ALA A 318 1.39 3.01 -21.58
N THR A 319 1.54 2.65 -20.30
CA THR A 319 2.66 3.16 -19.46
C THR A 319 4.03 2.81 -20.07
N ALA A 320 4.21 1.59 -20.59
CA ALA A 320 5.46 1.17 -21.21
C ALA A 320 5.74 1.93 -22.50
N LEU A 321 4.76 2.08 -23.38
CA LEU A 321 4.88 2.82 -24.64
C LEU A 321 5.26 4.29 -24.40
N GLY A 322 4.62 4.94 -23.40
CA GLY A 322 4.98 6.32 -23.03
C GLY A 322 6.43 6.49 -22.59
N ARG A 323 7.08 5.44 -22.07
CA ARG A 323 8.51 5.45 -21.70
C ARG A 323 9.43 5.11 -22.87
N LEU A 324 9.02 4.17 -23.72
CA LEU A 324 9.81 3.66 -24.83
C LEU A 324 9.83 4.58 -26.05
N TYR A 325 8.68 5.21 -26.33
CA TYR A 325 8.53 6.18 -27.42
C TYR A 325 8.66 7.64 -26.97
N ALA A 326 9.12 7.90 -25.74
CA ALA A 326 9.24 9.26 -25.23
C ALA A 326 9.95 10.19 -26.24
N MET A 327 9.28 11.28 -26.62
CA MET A 327 9.73 12.27 -27.61
C MET A 327 10.00 11.69 -29.02
N LYS A 328 9.38 10.56 -29.35
CA LYS A 328 9.47 9.94 -30.68
C LYS A 328 8.04 9.75 -31.19
N ALA A 329 7.50 10.73 -31.88
CA ALA A 329 6.13 10.70 -32.38
C ALA A 329 5.90 9.52 -33.34
N ASP A 330 5.46 8.38 -32.79
CA ASP A 330 5.03 7.21 -33.56
C ASP A 330 3.53 7.30 -33.79
N SER A 331 3.10 7.30 -35.05
CA SER A 331 1.69 7.48 -35.41
C SER A 331 0.83 6.32 -34.90
N GLY A 332 1.30 5.07 -35.01
CA GLY A 332 0.54 3.90 -34.56
C GLY A 332 0.35 3.87 -33.06
N ALA A 333 1.39 4.24 -32.30
CA ALA A 333 1.26 4.35 -30.84
C ALA A 333 0.32 5.48 -30.43
N LEU A 334 0.38 6.63 -31.10
CA LEU A 334 -0.51 7.77 -30.80
C LEU A 334 -1.97 7.47 -31.16
N ASP A 335 -2.23 6.80 -32.28
CA ASP A 335 -3.58 6.41 -32.68
C ASP A 335 -4.16 5.40 -31.66
N TRP A 336 -3.40 4.39 -31.27
CA TRP A 336 -3.82 3.41 -30.25
C TRP A 336 -4.09 4.07 -28.87
N LEU A 337 -3.25 5.03 -28.46
CA LEU A 337 -3.45 5.78 -27.21
C LEU A 337 -4.67 6.72 -27.30
N HIS A 338 -4.93 7.31 -28.48
CA HIS A 338 -6.12 8.14 -28.70
C HIS A 338 -7.42 7.32 -28.54
N GLU A 339 -7.45 6.11 -29.09
CA GLU A 339 -8.56 5.18 -28.85
C GLU A 339 -8.74 4.90 -27.37
N GLY A 340 -7.64 4.68 -26.64
CA GLY A 340 -7.63 4.52 -25.19
C GLY A 340 -8.15 5.76 -24.44
N GLN A 341 -7.83 6.98 -24.87
CA GLN A 341 -8.39 8.20 -24.27
C GLN A 341 -9.93 8.22 -24.38
N VAL A 342 -10.46 7.84 -25.52
CA VAL A 342 -11.91 7.75 -25.75
C VAL A 342 -12.55 6.65 -24.89
N GLU A 343 -11.96 5.44 -24.88
CA GLU A 343 -12.44 4.28 -24.13
C GLU A 343 -12.54 4.58 -22.62
N PHE A 344 -11.53 5.21 -22.06
CA PHE A 344 -11.46 5.56 -20.64
C PHE A 344 -12.02 6.95 -20.30
N ASP A 345 -12.64 7.65 -21.25
CA ASP A 345 -13.11 9.04 -21.06
C ASP A 345 -12.06 9.93 -20.38
N HIS A 346 -10.80 9.84 -20.82
CA HIS A 346 -9.67 10.57 -20.23
C HIS A 346 -9.41 10.30 -18.72
N SER A 347 -10.03 9.30 -18.12
CA SER A 347 -9.89 9.02 -16.68
C SER A 347 -8.72 8.07 -16.33
N ALA A 348 -7.94 7.64 -17.32
CA ALA A 348 -6.79 6.76 -17.18
C ALA A 348 -5.48 7.56 -17.28
N PRO A 349 -4.84 7.96 -16.18
CA PRO A 349 -3.60 8.73 -16.23
C PRO A 349 -2.45 8.00 -16.94
N GLU A 350 -2.48 6.67 -17.00
CA GLU A 350 -1.51 5.87 -17.74
C GLU A 350 -1.52 6.21 -19.24
N VAL A 351 -2.70 6.39 -19.82
CA VAL A 351 -2.91 6.73 -21.22
C VAL A 351 -2.56 8.19 -21.49
N GLU A 352 -3.04 9.10 -20.65
CA GLU A 352 -2.76 10.54 -20.77
C GLU A 352 -1.25 10.82 -20.65
N LEU A 353 -0.58 10.27 -19.64
CA LEU A 353 0.85 10.40 -19.45
C LEU A 353 1.66 9.78 -20.60
N ALA A 354 1.21 8.65 -21.15
CA ALA A 354 1.87 8.05 -22.32
C ALA A 354 1.78 8.96 -23.53
N TYR A 355 0.59 9.47 -23.82
CA TYR A 355 0.35 10.34 -25.00
C TYR A 355 1.23 11.62 -24.94
N VAL A 356 1.20 12.31 -23.78
CA VAL A 356 1.97 13.55 -23.62
C VAL A 356 3.48 13.32 -23.68
N ARG A 357 3.98 12.17 -23.19
CA ARG A 357 5.39 11.81 -23.27
C ARG A 357 5.86 11.52 -24.69
N ILE A 358 5.00 10.97 -25.53
CA ILE A 358 5.30 10.67 -26.94
C ILE A 358 5.24 11.94 -27.78
N SER A 359 4.20 12.75 -27.66
CA SER A 359 3.98 13.95 -28.46
C SER A 359 3.22 15.03 -27.68
N PRO A 360 3.94 15.87 -26.90
CA PRO A 360 3.30 16.92 -26.09
C PRO A 360 2.57 17.99 -26.93
N ASP A 361 3.06 18.28 -28.12
CA ASP A 361 2.45 19.23 -29.08
C ASP A 361 1.10 18.72 -29.58
N ARG A 362 1.01 17.46 -30.02
CA ARG A 362 -0.26 16.83 -30.42
C ARG A 362 -1.21 16.70 -29.24
N TYR A 363 -0.69 16.40 -28.05
CA TYR A 363 -1.50 16.33 -26.84
C TYR A 363 -2.18 17.66 -26.53
N LEU A 364 -1.46 18.76 -26.56
CA LEU A 364 -2.02 20.10 -26.35
C LEU A 364 -3.01 20.50 -27.43
N SER A 365 -2.72 20.22 -28.72
CA SER A 365 -3.60 20.54 -29.82
C SER A 365 -4.89 19.71 -29.88
N SER A 366 -4.95 18.57 -29.16
CA SER A 366 -6.14 17.71 -29.11
C SER A 366 -7.33 18.35 -28.35
N PHE A 367 -7.09 19.35 -27.50
CA PHE A 367 -8.14 20.00 -26.71
C PHE A 367 -8.84 21.15 -27.44
N GLY A 368 -8.31 21.67 -28.53
CA GLY A 368 -8.93 22.74 -29.29
C GLY A 368 -8.00 23.42 -30.29
N SER A 369 -8.58 24.10 -31.28
CA SER A 369 -7.86 24.82 -32.32
C SER A 369 -7.21 26.13 -31.83
N ASP A 370 -7.66 26.63 -30.68
CA ASP A 370 -7.14 27.83 -30.02
C ASP A 370 -7.22 27.69 -28.51
N GLN A 371 -6.52 28.56 -27.82
CA GLN A 371 -6.36 28.51 -26.38
C GLN A 371 -7.69 28.65 -25.61
N ALA A 372 -8.61 29.50 -26.05
CA ALA A 372 -9.89 29.71 -25.38
C ALA A 372 -10.79 28.46 -25.47
N THR A 373 -10.81 27.81 -26.63
CA THR A 373 -11.50 26.54 -26.84
C THR A 373 -10.92 25.43 -25.96
N ALA A 374 -9.60 25.30 -25.91
CA ALA A 374 -8.92 24.31 -25.07
C ALA A 374 -9.20 24.54 -23.58
N GLN A 375 -9.11 25.77 -23.09
CA GLN A 375 -9.41 26.12 -21.69
C GLN A 375 -10.84 25.72 -21.31
N ARG A 376 -11.83 26.04 -22.17
CA ARG A 376 -13.23 25.68 -21.93
C ARG A 376 -13.43 24.16 -21.90
N ALA A 377 -12.84 23.44 -22.86
CA ALA A 377 -12.94 21.98 -22.93
C ALA A 377 -12.39 21.31 -21.64
N LEU A 378 -11.26 21.79 -21.12
CA LEU A 378 -10.66 21.24 -19.90
C LEU A 378 -11.45 21.59 -18.64
N GLN A 379 -12.02 22.80 -18.56
CA GLN A 379 -12.93 23.17 -17.49
C GLN A 379 -14.17 22.27 -17.48
N GLU A 380 -14.79 22.05 -18.65
CA GLU A 380 -15.93 21.14 -18.78
C GLU A 380 -15.57 19.70 -18.36
N LYS A 381 -14.40 19.18 -18.76
CA LYS A 381 -13.94 17.85 -18.36
C LYS A 381 -13.77 17.74 -16.84
N LEU A 382 -13.14 18.70 -16.19
CA LEU A 382 -12.95 18.70 -14.72
C LEU A 382 -14.29 18.69 -13.99
N ILE A 383 -15.30 19.39 -14.50
CA ILE A 383 -16.63 19.49 -13.88
C ILE A 383 -17.43 18.22 -14.07
N LEU A 384 -17.50 17.73 -15.31
CA LEU A 384 -18.32 16.57 -15.65
C LEU A 384 -17.74 15.28 -15.08
N ASN A 385 -16.43 15.17 -15.08
CA ASN A 385 -15.71 14.01 -14.55
C ASN A 385 -14.36 14.45 -13.94
N TRP A 386 -14.35 14.67 -12.64
CA TRP A 386 -13.15 15.11 -11.94
C TRP A 386 -11.93 14.18 -12.17
N ARG A 387 -12.16 12.87 -12.41
CA ARG A 387 -11.07 11.91 -12.70
C ARG A 387 -10.41 12.21 -14.04
N SER A 388 -11.21 12.55 -15.05
CA SER A 388 -10.68 12.99 -16.36
C SER A 388 -9.87 14.28 -16.21
N GLY A 389 -10.41 15.26 -15.48
CA GLY A 389 -9.70 16.50 -15.19
C GLY A 389 -8.38 16.27 -14.45
N ALA A 390 -8.38 15.40 -13.43
CA ALA A 390 -7.17 15.03 -12.67
C ALA A 390 -6.12 14.32 -13.54
N SER A 391 -6.54 13.37 -14.38
CA SER A 391 -5.63 12.64 -15.27
C SER A 391 -4.99 13.56 -16.32
N ILE A 392 -5.78 14.45 -16.90
CA ILE A 392 -5.29 15.46 -17.86
C ILE A 392 -4.33 16.43 -17.14
N ALA A 393 -4.66 16.87 -15.92
CA ALA A 393 -3.77 17.75 -15.16
C ALA A 393 -2.42 17.10 -14.89
N GLN A 394 -2.39 15.80 -14.52
CA GLN A 394 -1.14 15.06 -14.37
C GLN A 394 -0.31 15.07 -15.65
N ALA A 395 -0.94 14.84 -16.81
CA ALA A 395 -0.27 14.86 -18.09
C ALA A 395 0.25 16.26 -18.46
N LEU A 396 -0.53 17.31 -18.22
CA LEU A 396 -0.07 18.68 -18.39
C LEU A 396 1.11 19.00 -17.49
N GLY A 397 1.10 18.53 -16.24
CA GLY A 397 2.21 18.68 -15.30
C GLY A 397 3.51 18.01 -15.76
N GLU A 398 3.44 16.92 -16.52
CA GLU A 398 4.61 16.25 -17.10
C GLU A 398 5.38 17.12 -18.08
N ILE A 399 4.71 18.05 -18.78
CA ILE A 399 5.32 18.98 -19.73
C ILE A 399 6.35 19.89 -19.04
N ALA A 400 6.16 20.24 -17.78
CA ALA A 400 7.12 21.03 -16.99
C ALA A 400 8.49 20.33 -16.90
N ASN A 401 8.52 19.00 -16.94
CA ASN A 401 9.70 18.16 -16.77
C ASN A 401 10.35 17.74 -18.11
N LEU A 402 9.89 18.26 -19.25
CA LEU A 402 10.49 17.94 -20.54
C LEU A 402 11.98 18.26 -20.55
N PRO A 403 12.82 17.47 -21.26
CA PRO A 403 14.23 17.75 -21.44
C PRO A 403 14.45 19.15 -22.02
N THR A 404 15.56 19.80 -21.65
CA THR A 404 15.90 21.15 -22.16
C THR A 404 16.15 21.19 -23.67
N ALA A 405 16.51 20.04 -24.26
CA ALA A 405 16.77 19.91 -25.70
C ALA A 405 15.48 19.84 -26.55
N VAL A 406 14.31 19.86 -25.96
CA VAL A 406 13.05 19.85 -26.71
C VAL A 406 12.86 21.20 -27.38
N GLU A 407 12.77 21.19 -28.71
CA GLU A 407 12.39 22.34 -29.51
C GLU A 407 10.99 22.81 -29.06
N ASN A 408 10.72 24.09 -28.97
CA ASN A 408 9.44 24.68 -28.52
C ASN A 408 9.08 24.41 -27.03
N LYS A 409 10.00 23.91 -26.20
CA LYS A 409 9.71 23.63 -24.76
C LYS A 409 9.04 24.82 -24.07
N SER A 410 9.53 26.04 -24.30
CA SER A 410 8.97 27.26 -23.69
C SER A 410 7.51 27.48 -24.01
N ASP A 411 7.13 27.28 -25.28
CA ASP A 411 5.78 27.49 -25.77
C ASP A 411 4.84 26.39 -25.26
N LEU A 412 5.30 25.14 -25.27
CA LEU A 412 4.57 24.01 -24.69
C LEU A 412 4.32 24.23 -23.20
N MET A 413 5.32 24.65 -22.44
CA MET A 413 5.20 24.97 -21.02
C MET A 413 4.22 26.12 -20.78
N SER A 414 4.32 27.21 -21.53
CA SER A 414 3.43 28.39 -21.42
C SER A 414 1.96 27.99 -21.68
N SER A 415 1.74 27.19 -22.72
CA SER A 415 0.41 26.71 -23.09
C SER A 415 -0.18 25.82 -21.98
N ALA A 416 0.57 24.83 -21.51
CA ALA A 416 0.13 23.90 -20.47
C ALA A 416 -0.12 24.61 -19.13
N GLU A 417 0.78 25.53 -18.72
CA GLU A 417 0.59 26.36 -17.53
C GLU A 417 -0.70 27.18 -17.60
N SER A 418 -0.97 27.81 -18.74
CA SER A 418 -2.20 28.59 -18.98
C SER A 418 -3.47 27.73 -18.89
N LEU A 419 -3.44 26.48 -19.40
CA LEU A 419 -4.55 25.54 -19.28
C LEU A 419 -4.80 25.13 -17.82
N LEU A 420 -3.75 24.81 -17.06
CA LEU A 420 -3.86 24.48 -15.64
C LEU A 420 -4.40 25.67 -14.83
N ARG A 421 -3.93 26.88 -15.11
CA ARG A 421 -4.44 28.11 -14.50
C ARG A 421 -5.94 28.30 -14.77
N ALA A 422 -6.39 28.02 -15.99
CA ALA A 422 -7.82 28.09 -16.34
C ALA A 422 -8.64 27.05 -15.57
N MET A 423 -8.11 25.84 -15.37
CA MET A 423 -8.74 24.80 -14.55
C MET A 423 -8.87 25.21 -13.07
N LEU A 424 -7.87 25.93 -12.50
CA LEU A 424 -7.93 26.44 -11.12
C LEU A 424 -8.87 27.63 -10.94
N ASN A 425 -9.02 28.47 -11.95
CA ASN A 425 -9.88 29.67 -11.92
C ASN A 425 -11.35 29.37 -12.19
N TYR A 426 -11.71 28.09 -12.36
CA TYR A 426 -13.05 27.69 -12.62
C TYR A 426 -13.99 27.94 -11.42
N LYS A 427 -15.19 28.49 -11.69
CA LYS A 427 -16.27 28.60 -10.71
C LYS A 427 -17.44 27.74 -11.17
N SER A 428 -17.92 26.86 -10.30
CA SER A 428 -19.07 25.98 -10.58
C SER A 428 -20.35 26.70 -10.98
N SER A 429 -20.45 28.01 -10.68
CA SER A 429 -21.55 28.88 -11.10
C SER A 429 -21.56 29.21 -12.59
N ASP A 430 -20.45 29.04 -13.30
CA ASP A 430 -20.26 29.51 -14.67
C ASP A 430 -20.82 28.55 -15.73
N ILE A 431 -21.10 27.29 -15.34
CA ILE A 431 -21.70 26.29 -16.22
C ILE A 431 -23.05 25.84 -15.66
N LYS A 432 -24.12 26.15 -16.40
CA LYS A 432 -25.48 25.67 -16.10
C LYS A 432 -25.65 24.21 -16.54
N ILE A 433 -25.06 23.29 -15.80
CA ILE A 433 -25.24 21.85 -16.03
C ILE A 433 -26.38 21.36 -15.15
N LYS A 434 -27.42 20.82 -15.78
CA LYS A 434 -28.44 20.01 -15.10
C LYS A 434 -27.88 18.61 -14.91
N SER A 435 -27.09 18.40 -13.84
CA SER A 435 -26.67 17.06 -13.45
C SER A 435 -27.67 16.45 -12.46
N ILE A 436 -27.98 15.17 -12.67
CA ILE A 436 -28.80 14.38 -11.74
C ILE A 436 -28.00 13.94 -10.52
N LEU A 437 -26.65 13.96 -10.60
CA LEU A 437 -25.73 13.57 -9.56
C LEU A 437 -24.93 14.78 -9.06
N PRO A 438 -24.51 14.80 -7.78
CA PRO A 438 -23.59 15.81 -7.28
C PRO A 438 -22.31 15.80 -8.10
N LEU A 439 -21.87 16.98 -8.54
CA LEU A 439 -20.58 17.16 -9.20
C LEU A 439 -19.55 17.50 -8.13
N HIS A 440 -18.50 16.69 -8.04
CA HIS A 440 -17.41 16.82 -7.08
C HIS A 440 -16.14 17.34 -7.75
N THR A 441 -16.23 18.50 -8.36
CA THR A 441 -15.11 19.14 -9.08
C THR A 441 -13.90 19.32 -8.17
N GLU A 442 -14.14 19.63 -6.90
CA GLU A 442 -13.12 19.79 -5.86
C GLU A 442 -12.20 18.57 -5.70
N TYR A 443 -12.64 17.35 -6.03
CA TYR A 443 -11.81 16.15 -5.92
C TYR A 443 -10.68 16.11 -6.98
N GLY A 444 -10.83 16.82 -8.08
CA GLY A 444 -9.78 16.95 -9.10
C GLY A 444 -8.76 18.06 -8.82
N VAL A 445 -9.13 19.06 -8.02
CA VAL A 445 -8.31 20.24 -7.75
C VAL A 445 -6.93 19.92 -7.16
N PRO A 446 -6.76 18.94 -6.24
CA PRO A 446 -5.44 18.58 -5.72
C PRO A 446 -4.42 18.23 -6.82
N GLU A 447 -4.83 17.46 -7.84
CA GLU A 447 -3.95 17.11 -8.96
C GLU A 447 -3.64 18.32 -9.85
N VAL A 448 -4.62 19.21 -10.07
CA VAL A 448 -4.40 20.45 -10.82
C VAL A 448 -3.40 21.35 -10.09
N LEU A 449 -3.49 21.49 -8.75
CA LEU A 449 -2.54 22.26 -7.93
C LEU A 449 -1.12 21.68 -8.02
N ARG A 450 -0.97 20.35 -7.92
CA ARG A 450 0.35 19.69 -8.04
C ARG A 450 0.96 19.92 -9.42
N ALA A 451 0.15 19.76 -10.46
CA ALA A 451 0.56 19.99 -11.84
C ALA A 451 0.97 21.47 -12.06
N TYR A 452 0.17 22.41 -11.57
CA TYR A 452 0.47 23.84 -11.67
C TYR A 452 1.75 24.21 -10.93
N ALA A 453 1.93 23.70 -9.71
CA ALA A 453 3.12 23.96 -8.90
C ALA A 453 4.42 23.46 -9.58
N SER A 454 4.36 22.44 -10.44
CA SER A 454 5.54 21.94 -11.16
C SER A 454 6.17 22.97 -12.12
N TYR A 455 5.38 23.95 -12.58
CA TYR A 455 5.82 25.08 -13.42
C TYR A 455 6.50 26.20 -12.64
N LYS A 456 6.33 26.23 -11.31
CA LYS A 456 6.84 27.30 -10.42
C LYS A 456 6.41 28.69 -10.89
N PRO A 457 5.11 28.92 -11.16
CA PRO A 457 4.63 30.20 -11.65
C PRO A 457 4.81 31.30 -10.59
N LYS A 458 4.89 32.57 -11.03
CA LYS A 458 5.17 33.70 -10.15
C LYS A 458 4.09 33.94 -9.08
N ASP A 459 2.85 33.59 -9.38
CA ASP A 459 1.70 33.72 -8.49
C ASP A 459 1.39 32.47 -7.68
N LEU A 460 2.29 31.47 -7.68
CA LEU A 460 2.05 30.19 -7.00
C LEU A 460 1.65 30.38 -5.52
N VAL A 461 2.34 31.27 -4.80
CA VAL A 461 2.06 31.55 -3.37
C VAL A 461 0.63 32.09 -3.21
N GLU A 462 0.20 33.01 -4.07
CA GLU A 462 -1.16 33.56 -4.06
C GLU A 462 -2.22 32.50 -4.32
N VAL A 463 -2.00 31.67 -5.36
CA VAL A 463 -2.88 30.55 -5.70
C VAL A 463 -2.99 29.57 -4.53
N LEU A 464 -1.87 29.15 -3.94
CA LEU A 464 -1.87 28.23 -2.80
C LEU A 464 -2.54 28.84 -1.58
N SER A 465 -2.32 30.13 -1.31
CA SER A 465 -2.99 30.85 -0.21
C SER A 465 -4.52 30.84 -0.36
N THR A 466 -5.03 31.06 -1.56
CA THR A 466 -6.48 30.98 -1.83
C THR A 466 -7.04 29.59 -1.54
N HIS A 467 -6.31 28.53 -1.94
CA HIS A 467 -6.75 27.15 -1.76
C HIS A 467 -6.56 26.62 -0.31
N LEU A 468 -5.82 27.32 0.56
CA LEU A 468 -5.84 27.06 2.01
C LEU A 468 -7.18 27.38 2.67
N GLU A 469 -8.04 28.18 2.03
CA GLU A 469 -9.34 28.63 2.53
C GLU A 469 -10.52 27.82 1.93
N GLU A 470 -10.26 26.86 1.04
CA GLU A 470 -11.29 26.04 0.41
C GLU A 470 -12.06 25.17 1.42
N ASP A 471 -13.29 24.78 1.08
CA ASP A 471 -14.09 23.93 1.94
C ASP A 471 -13.57 22.49 2.00
N ASP A 472 -13.01 21.98 0.91
CA ASP A 472 -12.48 20.63 0.83
C ASP A 472 -11.17 20.47 1.60
N VAL A 473 -11.15 19.51 2.53
CA VAL A 473 -10.00 19.24 3.39
C VAL A 473 -8.76 18.79 2.63
N VAL A 474 -8.92 18.04 1.53
CA VAL A 474 -7.81 17.49 0.74
C VAL A 474 -7.19 18.58 -0.14
N VAL A 475 -8.02 19.52 -0.63
CA VAL A 475 -7.53 20.72 -1.33
C VAL A 475 -6.66 21.54 -0.40
N ARG A 476 -7.14 21.82 0.83
CA ARG A 476 -6.34 22.54 1.84
C ARG A 476 -5.05 21.83 2.22
N ALA A 477 -5.12 20.49 2.41
CA ALA A 477 -3.94 19.69 2.70
C ALA A 477 -2.88 19.81 1.58
N THR A 478 -3.32 19.67 0.32
CA THR A 478 -2.44 19.79 -0.85
C THR A 478 -1.84 21.18 -0.97
N ALA A 479 -2.63 22.22 -0.78
CA ALA A 479 -2.14 23.61 -0.78
C ALA A 479 -1.09 23.84 0.31
N ALA A 480 -1.32 23.31 1.53
CA ALA A 480 -0.37 23.39 2.63
C ALA A 480 0.93 22.65 2.33
N ASP A 481 0.88 21.43 1.81
CA ASP A 481 2.06 20.64 1.45
C ASP A 481 2.91 21.36 0.40
N LEU A 482 2.27 21.85 -0.67
CA LEU A 482 2.96 22.59 -1.74
C LEU A 482 3.57 23.90 -1.23
N LEU A 483 2.87 24.62 -0.35
CA LEU A 483 3.42 25.84 0.29
C LEU A 483 4.62 25.49 1.19
N GLY A 484 4.57 24.36 1.89
CA GLY A 484 5.67 23.85 2.72
C GLY A 484 6.88 23.37 1.91
N ASP A 485 6.71 23.03 0.65
CA ASP A 485 7.81 22.64 -0.26
C ASP A 485 8.54 23.85 -0.89
N LEU A 486 7.96 25.04 -0.79
CA LEU A 486 8.61 26.26 -1.19
C LEU A 486 9.72 26.66 -0.20
N PRO A 487 10.69 27.50 -0.61
CA PRO A 487 11.70 28.04 0.31
C PRO A 487 11.06 28.65 1.55
N ALA A 488 11.62 28.36 2.72
CA ALA A 488 11.11 28.87 3.99
C ALA A 488 11.06 30.40 4.00
N SER A 489 9.94 30.96 4.44
CA SER A 489 9.73 32.41 4.53
C SER A 489 8.79 32.76 5.68
N GLN A 490 8.86 34.04 6.13
CA GLN A 490 7.92 34.56 7.12
C GLN A 490 6.49 34.62 6.58
N GLU A 491 6.34 34.85 5.29
CA GLU A 491 5.06 34.92 4.61
C GLU A 491 4.38 33.53 4.60
N ASN A 492 5.09 32.49 4.13
CA ASN A 492 4.57 31.11 4.14
C ASN A 492 4.22 30.67 5.57
N THR A 493 5.09 30.98 6.54
CA THR A 493 4.81 30.68 7.96
C THR A 493 3.50 31.32 8.41
N ARG A 494 3.26 32.60 8.08
CA ARG A 494 2.06 33.34 8.49
C ARG A 494 0.79 32.76 7.90
N MET A 495 0.82 32.38 6.59
CA MET A 495 -0.30 31.73 5.90
C MET A 495 -0.66 30.38 6.54
N LEU A 496 0.34 29.52 6.78
CA LEU A 496 0.15 28.22 7.42
C LEU A 496 -0.40 28.35 8.85
N VAL A 497 0.10 29.33 9.62
CA VAL A 497 -0.41 29.62 10.98
C VAL A 497 -1.87 30.08 10.93
N ALA A 498 -2.23 30.91 9.96
CA ALA A 498 -3.60 31.40 9.78
C ALA A 498 -4.58 30.28 9.40
N ALA A 499 -4.15 29.29 8.62
CA ALA A 499 -4.97 28.15 8.22
C ALA A 499 -5.21 27.10 9.34
N LEU A 500 -4.33 27.05 10.36
CA LEU A 500 -4.36 26.04 11.40
C LEU A 500 -5.68 25.97 12.20
N PRO A 501 -6.31 27.08 12.63
CA PRO A 501 -7.55 27.04 13.41
C PRO A 501 -8.75 26.44 12.66
N ARG A 502 -8.80 26.56 11.34
CA ARG A 502 -9.82 25.90 10.51
C ARG A 502 -9.59 24.40 10.45
N ALA A 503 -8.35 23.99 10.15
CA ALA A 503 -7.98 22.60 10.07
C ALA A 503 -8.16 21.82 11.38
N GLN A 504 -8.06 22.48 12.54
CA GLN A 504 -8.35 21.88 13.84
C GLN A 504 -9.83 21.51 14.06
N LYS A 505 -10.74 21.99 13.23
CA LYS A 505 -12.19 21.73 13.31
C LYS A 505 -12.66 20.67 12.31
N ASP A 506 -11.79 20.22 11.42
CA ASP A 506 -12.13 19.22 10.43
C ASP A 506 -12.39 17.85 11.06
N ASN A 507 -13.29 17.06 10.46
CA ASN A 507 -13.51 15.67 10.85
C ASN A 507 -12.40 14.74 10.34
N LEU A 508 -11.68 15.12 9.28
CA LEU A 508 -10.50 14.45 8.76
C LEU A 508 -9.27 15.28 9.15
N ASN A 509 -8.19 14.61 9.49
CA ASN A 509 -6.99 15.29 9.98
C ASN A 509 -5.93 15.57 8.90
N ASP A 510 -6.27 15.36 7.61
CA ASP A 510 -5.34 15.56 6.49
C ASP A 510 -4.80 16.98 6.46
N ALA A 511 -5.67 18.00 6.48
CA ALA A 511 -5.24 19.39 6.40
C ALA A 511 -4.37 19.80 7.60
N ILE A 512 -4.76 19.41 8.83
CA ILE A 512 -3.97 19.77 10.01
C ILE A 512 -2.61 19.09 10.01
N LEU A 513 -2.51 17.82 9.61
CA LEU A 513 -1.22 17.11 9.52
C LEU A 513 -0.31 17.74 8.45
N SER A 514 -0.84 18.04 7.26
CA SER A 514 -0.09 18.73 6.21
C SER A 514 0.39 20.11 6.63
N ILE A 515 -0.45 20.89 7.33
CA ILE A 515 -0.06 22.20 7.86
C ILE A 515 1.06 22.06 8.89
N LEU A 516 0.97 21.09 9.81
CA LEU A 516 2.02 20.86 10.83
C LEU A 516 3.35 20.47 10.18
N ASP A 517 3.31 19.58 9.18
CA ASP A 517 4.50 19.17 8.45
C ASP A 517 5.14 20.33 7.71
N SER A 518 4.34 21.17 7.09
CA SER A 518 4.78 22.36 6.36
C SER A 518 5.32 23.44 7.27
N LEU A 519 4.71 23.66 8.44
CA LEU A 519 5.25 24.53 9.49
C LEU A 519 6.61 24.04 9.97
N ALA A 520 6.78 22.72 10.17
CA ALA A 520 8.06 22.17 10.61
C ALA A 520 9.20 22.42 9.61
N LYS A 521 8.89 22.42 8.30
CA LYS A 521 9.85 22.77 7.24
C LYS A 521 10.31 24.24 7.28
N GLN A 522 9.51 25.14 7.87
CA GLN A 522 9.87 26.57 8.02
C GLN A 522 10.99 26.83 9.05
N LYS A 523 11.23 25.92 10.00
CA LYS A 523 12.33 25.91 10.97
C LYS A 523 12.53 27.21 11.74
N ASN A 524 11.46 27.96 12.03
CA ASN A 524 11.51 29.20 12.81
C ASN A 524 10.69 29.09 14.11
N SER A 525 10.87 30.05 15.04
CA SER A 525 10.22 30.02 16.34
C SER A 525 8.70 30.16 16.25
N VAL A 526 8.18 30.97 15.33
CA VAL A 526 6.75 31.18 15.14
C VAL A 526 6.07 29.85 14.69
N ALA A 527 6.69 29.14 13.74
CA ALA A 527 6.21 27.84 13.31
C ALA A 527 6.24 26.81 14.45
N ASN A 528 7.32 26.77 15.23
CA ASN A 528 7.41 25.84 16.37
C ASN A 528 6.37 26.15 17.46
N GLU A 529 6.06 27.40 17.74
CA GLU A 529 4.99 27.78 18.69
C GLU A 529 3.60 27.38 18.15
N ALA A 530 3.36 27.55 16.84
CA ALA A 530 2.13 27.07 16.22
C ALA A 530 2.00 25.54 16.31
N ILE A 531 3.09 24.78 16.09
CA ILE A 531 3.08 23.31 16.27
C ILE A 531 2.81 22.96 17.74
N LYS A 532 3.37 23.69 18.72
CA LYS A 532 3.14 23.46 20.15
C LYS A 532 1.66 23.59 20.53
N SER A 533 0.91 24.51 19.92
CA SER A 533 -0.53 24.66 20.18
C SER A 533 -1.32 23.38 19.85
N SER A 534 -0.82 22.52 18.97
CA SER A 534 -1.43 21.23 18.62
C SER A 534 -1.15 20.10 19.61
N LEU A 535 -0.30 20.32 20.63
CA LEU A 535 -0.09 19.37 21.73
C LEU A 535 -1.34 19.20 22.62
N ASP A 536 -2.28 20.14 22.55
CA ASP A 536 -3.55 20.11 23.29
C ASP A 536 -4.72 19.58 22.43
N SER A 537 -4.46 19.12 21.20
CA SER A 537 -5.49 18.54 20.33
C SER A 537 -6.15 17.33 20.99
N THR A 538 -7.46 17.19 20.80
CA THR A 538 -8.18 15.97 21.17
C THR A 538 -7.77 14.76 20.32
N ASP A 539 -7.30 15.02 19.09
CA ASP A 539 -6.81 13.96 18.18
C ASP A 539 -5.40 13.48 18.57
N TYR A 540 -5.30 12.19 18.87
CA TYR A 540 -4.04 11.53 19.23
C TYR A 540 -2.98 11.61 18.11
N LEU A 541 -3.39 11.47 16.83
CA LEU A 541 -2.46 11.52 15.70
C LEU A 541 -1.85 12.90 15.54
N VAL A 542 -2.64 13.93 15.77
CA VAL A 542 -2.19 15.34 15.75
C VAL A 542 -1.17 15.58 16.87
N ARG A 543 -1.47 15.16 18.13
CA ARG A 543 -0.50 15.29 19.24
C ARG A 543 0.79 14.53 18.97
N ARG A 544 0.69 13.28 18.50
CA ARG A 544 1.85 12.45 18.16
C ARG A 544 2.71 13.09 17.08
N ARG A 545 2.07 13.65 16.03
CA ARG A 545 2.78 14.34 14.95
C ARG A 545 3.48 15.60 15.44
N ALA A 546 2.78 16.44 16.21
CA ALA A 546 3.35 17.65 16.80
C ALA A 546 4.59 17.34 17.66
N VAL A 547 4.52 16.32 18.53
CA VAL A 547 5.67 15.88 19.35
C VAL A 547 6.85 15.47 18.47
N ALA A 548 6.62 14.65 17.43
CA ALA A 548 7.67 14.19 16.53
C ALA A 548 8.35 15.37 15.80
N LEU A 549 7.56 16.33 15.29
CA LEU A 549 8.06 17.49 14.56
C LEU A 549 8.86 18.43 15.47
N LEU A 550 8.38 18.70 16.69
CA LEU A 550 9.10 19.54 17.66
C LEU A 550 10.43 18.90 18.07
N LYS A 551 10.47 17.58 18.25
CA LYS A 551 11.72 16.84 18.51
C LYS A 551 12.69 16.97 17.33
N THR A 552 12.21 16.78 16.09
CA THR A 552 13.03 16.91 14.87
C THR A 552 13.60 18.33 14.72
N ASN A 553 12.81 19.35 15.05
CA ASN A 553 13.23 20.76 14.99
C ASN A 553 14.08 21.20 16.20
N SER A 554 14.43 20.27 17.10
CA SER A 554 15.14 20.58 18.35
C SER A 554 14.43 21.64 19.22
N ALA A 555 13.10 21.72 19.11
CA ALA A 555 12.26 22.71 19.83
C ALA A 555 11.80 22.21 21.21
N GLY A 556 12.24 21.03 21.63
CA GLY A 556 11.99 20.42 22.95
C GLY A 556 11.48 18.98 22.87
N ASN A 557 11.50 18.28 24.00
CA ASN A 557 10.94 16.95 24.15
C ASN A 557 9.57 17.01 24.85
N PHE A 558 8.53 16.71 24.12
CA PHE A 558 7.13 16.74 24.57
C PHE A 558 6.48 15.35 24.58
N SER A 559 7.27 14.27 24.63
CA SER A 559 6.76 12.89 24.54
C SER A 559 5.66 12.57 25.56
N SER A 560 5.71 13.14 26.77
CA SER A 560 4.64 13.00 27.78
C SER A 560 3.30 13.61 27.37
N ARG A 561 3.28 14.51 26.38
CA ARG A 561 2.06 15.19 25.90
C ARG A 561 1.29 14.35 24.87
N ILE A 562 1.85 13.25 24.38
CA ILE A 562 1.14 12.33 23.47
C ILE A 562 -0.13 11.80 24.15
N GLY A 563 -0.02 11.34 25.40
CA GLY A 563 -1.14 10.84 26.20
C GLY A 563 -1.82 9.61 25.60
N THR A 564 -3.00 9.31 26.08
CA THR A 564 -3.85 8.20 25.61
C THR A 564 -4.76 8.63 24.46
N VAL A 565 -5.31 7.63 23.74
CA VAL A 565 -6.30 7.89 22.67
C VAL A 565 -7.68 8.09 23.30
N HIS A 566 -8.38 9.15 22.89
CA HIS A 566 -9.81 9.28 23.12
C HIS A 566 -10.54 8.50 22.01
N THR A 567 -10.89 7.25 22.30
CA THR A 567 -11.56 6.40 21.34
C THR A 567 -13.07 6.69 21.26
N ARG A 568 -13.67 6.48 20.10
CA ARG A 568 -15.13 6.52 19.91
C ARG A 568 -15.84 5.29 20.48
N ASN A 569 -15.10 4.21 20.72
CA ASN A 569 -15.68 2.94 21.12
C ASN A 569 -16.19 2.97 22.57
N THR A 570 -17.40 2.48 22.75
CA THR A 570 -18.07 2.30 24.05
C THR A 570 -17.86 0.88 24.59
N ASN A 571 -18.26 0.64 25.84
CA ASN A 571 -18.26 -0.72 26.39
C ASN A 571 -19.12 -1.71 25.56
N ALA A 572 -20.18 -1.23 24.91
CA ALA A 572 -21.02 -2.06 24.06
C ALA A 572 -20.26 -2.50 22.80
N ASP A 573 -19.47 -1.60 22.22
CA ASP A 573 -18.67 -1.88 21.02
C ASP A 573 -17.58 -2.91 21.32
N TYR A 574 -16.83 -2.77 22.43
CA TYR A 574 -15.87 -3.78 22.85
C TYR A 574 -16.51 -5.15 23.10
N LYS A 575 -17.66 -5.20 23.76
CA LYS A 575 -18.40 -6.47 23.97
C LYS A 575 -18.87 -7.08 22.66
N ARG A 576 -19.33 -6.28 21.70
CA ARG A 576 -19.74 -6.72 20.36
C ARG A 576 -18.56 -7.30 19.58
N ALA A 577 -17.41 -6.63 19.59
CA ALA A 577 -16.18 -7.12 18.96
C ALA A 577 -15.74 -8.45 19.57
N VAL A 578 -15.65 -8.54 20.91
CA VAL A 578 -15.28 -9.77 21.64
C VAL A 578 -16.26 -10.90 21.38
N ALA A 579 -17.55 -10.62 21.21
CA ALA A 579 -18.57 -11.65 20.93
C ALA A 579 -18.38 -12.36 19.59
N ARG A 580 -17.55 -11.84 18.69
CA ARG A 580 -17.18 -12.48 17.41
C ARG A 580 -15.94 -13.38 17.52
N ILE A 581 -15.12 -13.22 18.57
CA ILE A 581 -13.91 -14.03 18.80
C ILE A 581 -14.30 -15.51 18.91
N GLY A 582 -13.57 -16.38 18.22
CA GLY A 582 -13.83 -17.82 18.14
C GLY A 582 -15.01 -18.19 17.22
N LYS A 583 -15.63 -17.24 16.54
CA LYS A 583 -16.71 -17.50 15.57
C LYS A 583 -16.22 -17.36 14.14
N ARG A 584 -16.81 -18.16 13.28
CA ARG A 584 -16.58 -18.02 11.82
C ARG A 584 -17.47 -16.92 11.29
N VAL A 585 -16.88 -15.79 10.91
CA VAL A 585 -17.55 -14.63 10.34
C VAL A 585 -17.20 -14.49 8.88
N ARG A 586 -18.16 -14.32 7.99
CA ARG A 586 -17.95 -14.17 6.56
C ARG A 586 -18.59 -12.89 6.03
N ALA A 587 -17.92 -12.27 5.08
CA ALA A 587 -18.43 -11.15 4.30
C ALA A 587 -18.53 -11.53 2.83
N VAL A 588 -19.74 -11.39 2.25
CA VAL A 588 -19.94 -11.52 0.81
C VAL A 588 -19.89 -10.12 0.20
N VAL A 589 -18.91 -9.87 -0.67
CA VAL A 589 -18.73 -8.62 -1.39
C VAL A 589 -19.23 -8.80 -2.81
N THR A 590 -20.24 -8.02 -3.21
CA THR A 590 -20.79 -8.01 -4.56
C THR A 590 -20.32 -6.75 -5.27
N THR A 591 -19.71 -6.92 -6.45
CA THR A 591 -19.14 -5.85 -7.27
C THR A 591 -19.76 -5.82 -8.66
N THR A 592 -19.30 -4.91 -9.52
CA THR A 592 -19.62 -4.88 -10.96
C THR A 592 -19.08 -6.10 -11.72
N LYS A 593 -18.01 -6.76 -11.21
CA LYS A 593 -17.35 -7.93 -11.83
C LYS A 593 -17.84 -9.27 -11.29
N GLY A 594 -18.71 -9.29 -10.29
CA GLY A 594 -19.19 -10.50 -9.63
C GLY A 594 -19.06 -10.43 -8.12
N SER A 595 -19.08 -11.59 -7.46
CA SER A 595 -19.00 -11.66 -6.01
C SER A 595 -17.83 -12.52 -5.53
N PHE A 596 -17.23 -12.10 -4.41
CA PHE A 596 -16.23 -12.88 -3.70
C PHE A 596 -16.54 -12.92 -2.20
N THR A 597 -16.02 -13.92 -1.50
CA THR A 597 -16.28 -14.11 -0.07
C THR A 597 -15.00 -13.96 0.73
N ILE A 598 -15.04 -13.13 1.77
CA ILE A 598 -13.97 -12.95 2.75
C ILE A 598 -14.35 -13.72 4.02
N GLU A 599 -13.45 -14.54 4.54
CA GLU A 599 -13.48 -15.02 5.91
C GLU A 599 -12.79 -13.98 6.77
N LEU A 600 -13.52 -13.35 7.68
CA LEU A 600 -13.01 -12.34 8.61
C LEU A 600 -12.29 -13.00 9.79
N LEU A 601 -11.31 -12.33 10.36
CA LEU A 601 -10.42 -12.84 11.42
C LEU A 601 -10.61 -12.07 12.74
N PRO A 602 -11.74 -12.24 13.44
CA PRO A 602 -12.02 -11.51 14.68
C PRO A 602 -11.10 -11.87 15.85
N ASP A 603 -10.43 -13.03 15.82
CA ASP A 603 -9.42 -13.42 16.80
C ASP A 603 -8.15 -12.57 16.67
N GLU A 604 -7.81 -12.18 15.44
CA GLU A 604 -6.59 -11.46 15.10
C GLU A 604 -6.76 -9.93 15.13
N ALA A 605 -7.93 -9.44 14.67
CA ALA A 605 -8.22 -8.02 14.56
C ALA A 605 -9.66 -7.69 14.94
N PRO A 606 -10.04 -7.86 16.23
CA PRO A 606 -11.42 -7.78 16.69
C PRO A 606 -12.10 -6.42 16.42
N LEU A 607 -11.40 -5.29 16.64
CA LEU A 607 -11.97 -3.96 16.42
C LEU A 607 -12.02 -3.59 14.95
N THR A 608 -11.02 -4.02 14.16
CA THR A 608 -11.02 -3.81 12.71
C THR A 608 -12.16 -4.58 12.04
N VAL A 609 -12.38 -5.84 12.44
CA VAL A 609 -13.52 -6.65 11.96
C VAL A 609 -14.84 -6.04 12.38
N ASP A 610 -14.96 -5.55 13.61
CA ASP A 610 -16.18 -4.91 14.12
C ASP A 610 -16.48 -3.61 13.34
N ASN A 611 -15.49 -2.75 13.13
CA ASN A 611 -15.59 -1.52 12.34
C ASN A 611 -16.02 -1.82 10.89
N PHE A 612 -15.36 -2.79 10.24
CA PHE A 612 -15.72 -3.21 8.88
C PHE A 612 -17.18 -3.71 8.80
N ALA A 613 -17.59 -4.56 9.75
CA ALA A 613 -18.94 -5.10 9.79
C ALA A 613 -20.00 -4.02 10.06
N GLU A 614 -19.70 -3.05 10.92
CA GLU A 614 -20.58 -1.92 11.21
C GLU A 614 -20.76 -1.02 9.98
N LEU A 615 -19.67 -0.64 9.31
CA LEU A 615 -19.73 0.14 8.07
C LEU A 615 -20.50 -0.61 6.96
N ALA A 616 -20.25 -1.91 6.80
CA ALA A 616 -20.98 -2.75 5.86
C ALA A 616 -22.49 -2.80 6.16
N SER A 617 -22.87 -2.97 7.43
CA SER A 617 -24.29 -3.05 7.85
C SER A 617 -25.07 -1.75 7.61
N ARG A 618 -24.38 -0.60 7.64
CA ARG A 618 -24.94 0.73 7.34
C ARG A 618 -24.99 1.03 5.84
N GLY A 619 -24.51 0.11 4.99
CA GLY A 619 -24.43 0.31 3.54
C GLY A 619 -23.36 1.31 3.11
N TYR A 620 -22.40 1.64 3.98
CA TYR A 620 -21.35 2.63 3.73
C TYR A 620 -20.58 2.34 2.44
N TYR A 621 -20.28 1.08 2.15
CA TYR A 621 -19.50 0.69 0.98
C TYR A 621 -20.26 0.70 -0.35
N ARG A 622 -21.59 0.87 -0.32
CA ARG A 622 -22.39 0.84 -1.55
C ARG A 622 -22.08 2.03 -2.46
N GLY A 623 -21.73 1.75 -3.69
CA GLY A 623 -21.36 2.78 -4.67
C GLY A 623 -19.90 3.22 -4.60
N ILE A 624 -19.12 2.77 -3.60
CA ILE A 624 -17.70 3.08 -3.50
C ILE A 624 -16.92 2.35 -4.61
N THR A 625 -15.99 3.08 -5.21
CA THR A 625 -15.14 2.57 -6.29
C THR A 625 -13.87 1.92 -5.77
N PHE A 626 -13.34 0.98 -6.54
CA PHE A 626 -11.94 0.56 -6.44
C PHE A 626 -11.06 1.66 -7.03
N HIS A 627 -10.57 2.54 -6.19
CA HIS A 627 -9.83 3.72 -6.62
C HIS A 627 -8.38 3.43 -7.01
N ARG A 628 -7.83 2.31 -6.51
CA ARG A 628 -6.45 1.90 -6.79
C ARG A 628 -6.39 0.41 -7.08
N VAL A 629 -5.93 0.07 -8.28
CA VAL A 629 -5.65 -1.30 -8.71
C VAL A 629 -4.21 -1.34 -9.20
N VAL A 630 -3.39 -2.15 -8.56
CA VAL A 630 -2.00 -2.38 -8.95
C VAL A 630 -1.85 -3.88 -9.22
N PRO A 631 -1.83 -4.28 -10.49
CA PRO A 631 -1.68 -5.69 -10.85
C PRO A 631 -0.47 -6.33 -10.18
N ASN A 632 -0.61 -7.59 -9.77
CA ASN A 632 0.39 -8.33 -9.00
C ASN A 632 0.75 -7.72 -7.63
N PHE A 633 -0.05 -6.77 -7.14
CA PHE A 633 0.09 -6.20 -5.81
C PHE A 633 -1.25 -6.21 -5.05
N VAL A 634 -2.08 -5.19 -5.23
CA VAL A 634 -3.35 -5.05 -4.49
C VAL A 634 -4.47 -4.44 -5.32
N VAL A 635 -5.72 -4.73 -4.94
CA VAL A 635 -6.89 -3.91 -5.22
C VAL A 635 -7.31 -3.20 -3.93
N GLN A 636 -7.43 -1.87 -3.95
CA GLN A 636 -7.73 -1.03 -2.79
C GLN A 636 -9.01 -0.22 -3.02
N LEU A 637 -9.79 -0.09 -1.95
CA LEU A 637 -11.13 0.50 -1.97
C LEU A 637 -11.52 1.04 -0.58
N GLY A 638 -12.76 1.49 -0.42
CA GLY A 638 -13.31 1.93 0.87
C GLY A 638 -13.20 3.42 1.12
N ASP A 639 -12.71 4.16 0.13
CA ASP A 639 -12.68 5.62 0.10
C ASP A 639 -13.96 6.16 -0.57
N PRO A 640 -14.82 6.92 0.14
CA PRO A 640 -16.03 7.50 -0.43
C PRO A 640 -15.76 8.58 -1.50
N ARG A 641 -14.59 9.24 -1.46
CA ARG A 641 -14.16 10.21 -2.48
C ARG A 641 -13.69 9.52 -3.76
N GLY A 642 -13.04 8.36 -3.61
CA GLY A 642 -12.46 7.60 -4.70
C GLY A 642 -11.16 8.20 -5.27
N ASP A 643 -10.44 9.01 -4.49
CA ASP A 643 -9.13 9.58 -4.80
C ASP A 643 -8.01 9.03 -3.89
N GLY A 644 -8.35 8.22 -2.90
CA GLY A 644 -7.44 7.64 -1.91
C GLY A 644 -7.38 8.39 -0.59
N SER A 645 -8.00 9.56 -0.48
CA SER A 645 -7.88 10.45 0.68
C SER A 645 -9.08 10.42 1.62
N GLY A 646 -10.23 9.88 1.17
CA GLY A 646 -11.45 9.86 1.96
C GLY A 646 -11.49 8.74 3.01
N GLY A 647 -12.33 8.94 4.03
CA GLY A 647 -12.53 8.00 5.12
C GLY A 647 -13.89 8.19 5.82
N PRO A 648 -14.14 7.46 6.93
CA PRO A 648 -15.42 7.48 7.62
C PRO A 648 -15.57 8.67 8.58
N GLY A 649 -14.64 9.64 8.60
CA GLY A 649 -14.62 10.76 9.53
C GLY A 649 -14.01 10.43 10.89
N TYR A 650 -13.28 9.31 11.01
CA TYR A 650 -12.54 8.91 12.20
C TYR A 650 -11.46 7.88 11.84
N THR A 651 -10.52 7.65 12.76
CA THR A 651 -9.49 6.63 12.63
C THR A 651 -9.63 5.53 13.67
N ILE A 652 -9.19 4.32 13.30
CA ILE A 652 -9.07 3.15 14.19
C ILE A 652 -7.60 2.78 14.39
N ARG A 653 -7.32 2.12 15.52
CA ARG A 653 -5.96 1.68 15.86
C ARG A 653 -5.55 0.46 15.05
N CYS A 654 -4.26 0.37 14.74
CA CYS A 654 -3.70 -0.81 14.12
C CYS A 654 -3.78 -2.01 15.07
N GLU A 655 -4.25 -3.14 14.54
CA GLU A 655 -4.25 -4.43 15.19
C GLU A 655 -3.29 -5.37 14.45
N VAL A 656 -2.01 -4.95 14.35
CA VAL A 656 -0.95 -5.72 13.69
C VAL A 656 -0.88 -7.11 14.30
N ASN A 657 -0.74 -8.13 13.45
CA ASN A 657 -0.77 -9.53 13.86
C ASN A 657 0.22 -10.37 13.04
N GLU A 658 0.32 -11.65 13.38
CA GLU A 658 1.27 -12.59 12.79
C GLU A 658 0.80 -13.23 11.47
N VAL A 659 -0.40 -12.89 10.99
CA VAL A 659 -0.98 -13.44 9.75
C VAL A 659 -0.23 -12.87 8.55
N PRO A 660 0.34 -13.71 7.66
CA PRO A 660 1.06 -13.23 6.50
C PRO A 660 0.13 -12.66 5.43
N TYR A 661 0.66 -11.75 4.64
CA TYR A 661 0.00 -11.21 3.45
C TYR A 661 0.15 -12.15 2.26
N ASP A 662 -0.49 -13.31 2.33
CA ASP A 662 -0.59 -14.25 1.23
C ASP A 662 -1.54 -13.73 0.14
N ARG A 663 -1.61 -14.41 -1.01
CA ARG A 663 -2.60 -14.11 -2.03
C ARG A 663 -4.03 -14.18 -1.45
N GLY A 664 -4.81 -13.12 -1.64
CA GLY A 664 -6.16 -13.00 -1.12
C GLY A 664 -6.23 -12.54 0.34
N ALA A 665 -5.11 -12.17 0.98
CA ALA A 665 -5.16 -11.52 2.30
C ALA A 665 -5.86 -10.17 2.21
N VAL A 666 -6.67 -9.87 3.24
CA VAL A 666 -7.42 -8.61 3.33
C VAL A 666 -6.83 -7.76 4.44
N GLY A 667 -6.27 -6.61 4.06
CA GLY A 667 -5.57 -5.69 4.96
C GLY A 667 -6.23 -4.33 5.09
N MET A 668 -6.05 -3.67 6.24
CA MET A 668 -6.45 -2.29 6.46
C MET A 668 -5.43 -1.35 5.80
N ALA A 669 -5.89 -0.46 4.92
CA ALA A 669 -5.04 0.56 4.32
C ALA A 669 -4.72 1.66 5.34
N LEU A 670 -3.47 2.13 5.33
CA LEU A 670 -2.94 3.08 6.29
C LEU A 670 -2.09 4.17 5.60
N SER A 671 -2.16 5.38 6.09
CA SER A 671 -1.22 6.49 5.83
C SER A 671 -0.25 6.68 7.01
N GLY A 672 0.17 5.58 7.63
CA GLY A 672 0.98 5.51 8.84
C GLY A 672 0.28 4.77 9.99
N LYS A 673 0.99 4.54 11.10
CA LYS A 673 0.47 3.79 12.26
C LYS A 673 -0.78 4.48 12.84
N ASP A 674 -1.85 3.71 13.07
CA ASP A 674 -3.10 4.15 13.69
C ASP A 674 -4.01 5.07 12.84
N THR A 675 -3.81 5.08 11.52
CA THR A 675 -4.63 5.86 10.56
C THR A 675 -5.68 5.03 9.83
N GLY A 676 -5.96 3.81 10.27
CA GLY A 676 -6.99 2.96 9.68
C GLY A 676 -8.37 3.62 9.75
N GLY A 677 -9.25 3.28 8.81
CA GLY A 677 -10.59 3.85 8.74
C GLY A 677 -11.56 2.93 8.02
N SER A 678 -11.97 3.32 6.81
CA SER A 678 -12.82 2.52 5.93
C SER A 678 -12.06 1.91 4.75
N GLN A 679 -10.85 2.35 4.45
CA GLN A 679 -10.09 1.85 3.31
C GLN A 679 -9.41 0.51 3.63
N TRP A 680 -9.54 -0.44 2.71
CA TRP A 680 -8.94 -1.76 2.80
C TRP A 680 -8.52 -2.27 1.43
N PHE A 681 -7.69 -3.30 1.41
CA PHE A 681 -7.18 -3.88 0.17
C PHE A 681 -7.15 -5.40 0.21
N VAL A 682 -7.13 -6.01 -0.97
CA VAL A 682 -6.90 -7.45 -1.16
C VAL A 682 -5.63 -7.66 -1.98
N THR A 683 -4.78 -8.58 -1.57
CA THR A 683 -3.52 -8.90 -2.25
C THR A 683 -3.73 -9.83 -3.45
N HIS A 684 -3.12 -9.53 -4.60
CA HIS A 684 -3.11 -10.39 -5.78
C HIS A 684 -2.07 -11.52 -5.70
N ALA A 685 -1.02 -11.33 -4.93
CA ALA A 685 0.10 -12.26 -4.73
C ALA A 685 0.66 -12.05 -3.31
N PRO A 686 1.50 -12.96 -2.79
CA PRO A 686 2.16 -12.78 -1.51
C PRO A 686 2.96 -11.47 -1.44
N GLN A 687 2.82 -10.74 -0.32
CA GLN A 687 3.45 -9.43 -0.11
C GLN A 687 4.20 -9.40 1.24
N PRO A 688 5.30 -10.14 1.40
CA PRO A 688 5.99 -10.31 2.69
C PRO A 688 6.48 -9.01 3.32
N HIS A 689 6.67 -7.95 2.52
CA HIS A 689 7.04 -6.64 3.04
C HIS A 689 5.93 -5.94 3.84
N LEU A 690 4.67 -6.39 3.72
CA LEU A 690 3.55 -5.89 4.50
C LEU A 690 3.35 -6.65 5.81
N ASP A 691 3.93 -7.87 5.94
CA ASP A 691 3.78 -8.72 7.11
C ASP A 691 4.19 -7.98 8.39
N GLY A 692 3.39 -8.07 9.45
CA GLY A 692 3.66 -7.41 10.71
C GLY A 692 3.81 -5.87 10.64
N GLY A 693 3.38 -5.22 9.55
CA GLY A 693 3.35 -3.76 9.42
C GLY A 693 1.93 -3.22 9.25
N TYR A 694 1.03 -4.06 8.76
CA TYR A 694 -0.37 -3.72 8.52
C TYR A 694 -1.29 -4.76 9.16
N THR A 695 -2.50 -4.35 9.54
CA THR A 695 -3.51 -5.24 10.11
C THR A 695 -4.09 -6.15 9.04
N VAL A 696 -3.86 -7.46 9.11
CA VAL A 696 -4.64 -8.45 8.36
C VAL A 696 -5.90 -8.75 9.14
N PHE A 697 -7.08 -8.55 8.53
CA PHE A 697 -8.36 -8.79 9.21
C PHE A 697 -9.29 -9.77 8.48
N GLY A 698 -8.82 -10.34 7.34
CA GLY A 698 -9.58 -11.31 6.58
C GLY A 698 -8.75 -11.99 5.50
N ARG A 699 -9.37 -12.98 4.83
CA ARG A 699 -8.82 -13.63 3.63
C ARG A 699 -9.94 -13.99 2.68
N VAL A 700 -9.71 -13.88 1.39
CA VAL A 700 -10.64 -14.33 0.35
C VAL A 700 -10.65 -15.86 0.33
N VAL A 701 -11.83 -16.46 0.53
CA VAL A 701 -12.02 -17.91 0.55
C VAL A 701 -12.74 -18.44 -0.68
N SER A 702 -13.35 -17.55 -1.48
CA SER A 702 -13.92 -17.89 -2.78
C SER A 702 -14.04 -16.64 -3.66
N GLY A 703 -13.96 -16.81 -4.99
CA GLY A 703 -14.11 -15.73 -5.95
C GLY A 703 -12.82 -14.90 -6.15
N MET A 704 -11.64 -15.48 -5.95
CA MET A 704 -10.37 -14.79 -6.20
C MET A 704 -10.21 -14.37 -7.68
N ASN A 705 -10.78 -15.11 -8.61
CA ASN A 705 -10.87 -14.74 -10.02
C ASN A 705 -11.67 -13.45 -10.25
N VAL A 706 -12.67 -13.14 -9.41
CA VAL A 706 -13.38 -11.86 -9.44
C VAL A 706 -12.45 -10.74 -8.97
N VAL A 707 -11.69 -10.97 -7.90
CA VAL A 707 -10.69 -9.99 -7.41
C VAL A 707 -9.66 -9.67 -8.49
N ASP A 708 -9.15 -10.69 -9.20
CA ASP A 708 -8.17 -10.53 -10.28
C ASP A 708 -8.74 -9.74 -11.48
N SER A 709 -10.06 -9.80 -11.69
CA SER A 709 -10.73 -9.11 -12.80
C SER A 709 -11.12 -7.66 -12.50
N ILE A 710 -10.94 -7.19 -11.27
CA ILE A 710 -11.26 -5.82 -10.86
C ILE A 710 -10.31 -4.84 -11.53
N VAL A 711 -10.88 -3.76 -12.06
CA VAL A 711 -10.15 -2.62 -12.61
C VAL A 711 -10.51 -1.34 -11.84
N ARG A 712 -9.66 -0.33 -11.94
CA ARG A 712 -9.95 0.97 -11.33
C ARG A 712 -11.27 1.54 -11.86
N GLY A 713 -12.12 2.01 -10.94
CA GLY A 713 -13.45 2.52 -11.25
C GLY A 713 -14.58 1.50 -11.10
N ASP A 714 -14.29 0.20 -10.98
CA ASP A 714 -15.31 -0.79 -10.61
C ASP A 714 -15.94 -0.45 -9.27
N ILE A 715 -17.19 -0.87 -9.06
CA ILE A 715 -18.04 -0.39 -7.95
C ILE A 715 -18.45 -1.55 -7.06
N ILE A 716 -18.45 -1.33 -5.76
CA ILE A 716 -19.13 -2.20 -4.79
C ILE A 716 -20.63 -1.97 -4.87
N ARG A 717 -21.41 -3.03 -5.11
CA ARG A 717 -22.86 -3.02 -5.05
C ARG A 717 -23.39 -3.26 -3.64
N SER A 718 -22.78 -4.18 -2.91
CA SER A 718 -23.13 -4.47 -1.52
C SER A 718 -22.05 -5.27 -0.80
N ILE A 719 -22.02 -5.17 0.52
CA ILE A 719 -21.28 -6.07 1.41
C ILE A 719 -22.26 -6.60 2.46
N THR A 720 -22.34 -7.93 2.59
CA THR A 720 -23.19 -8.59 3.60
C THR A 720 -22.32 -9.42 4.52
N VAL A 721 -22.36 -9.13 5.84
CA VAL A 721 -21.60 -9.86 6.88
C VAL A 721 -22.54 -10.83 7.59
N ARG A 722 -22.09 -12.10 7.72
CA ARG A 722 -22.87 -13.18 8.36
C ARG A 722 -22.00 -13.99 9.30
#